data_7d87bf125f4e293e3434d8be60495a58
#
_entry.id   7d87bf125f4e293e3434d8be60495a58
#
_cell.length_a   1.000
_cell.length_b   1.000
_cell.length_c   1.000
_cell.angle_alpha   90.00
_cell.angle_beta   90.00
_cell.angle_gamma   90.00
#
_symmetry.space_group_name_H-M   'P 1'
#
loop_
_entity.id
_entity.type
_entity.pdbx_description
1 polymer ?
#
loop_
_entity_poly.entity_id
_entity_poly.type
_entity_poly.pdbx_seq_one_letter_code
_entity_poly.pdbx_strand_id
1 'polypeptide(L)'
;MNNIPLVFWLIPIASVVALGMAWFFFRTMMKEDEGTDRMKEIAEHVRKGAMAYLKQQYKVVTIVFVVLALIFAFMAYVLKAQNPWVPFAFLTGGLFSGLAGFFGMKTATYASARTANGARTSLDKGLKIAFRSGAVMGLVVVGLGLLDIAIWFVVLNAVYEGESTALVTITTTMLTFGMGASTQALFARVGGGIYTKAADVGADLVGKVEANIPEDDPRNPATIADNVGDNVGDVAGMGADLYESYCGSILSTAALGATAFAMNGDMQLRAVIAPMVIAAIGIFLSLIGIFLVRTKEGATMKELLNSLGLGTNVSAGLIAVATFIILYLLGIENWLGLSFSVISGLVAGVVIGQATEYYTSHSYKPTQKIAEVSQTGPATVIIKGIGTGMISTMIPVVTISVAIMLSYLCANGFDMALSAKSISTGLYGIGIAAVGMLSTLGITLATDAYGPIADNAGGNAEMSGLGEGVRERTDALDALGNTTAATGKGFAIGSAALTALALLASYIEEIKIAMIRAMENGKQYVDAAGNLFDPTNATTIDFINFFQVNLINPKVLVGAFLGAMAAFLFCGLTMGAVGRAAESMVQEVRRQFREIKGILEGKATPDYGRCVEISTRSAQREMIIPSLLAIVIPIVVGLVLGVAGVLGLLTGGLAAGFTLAVFMSNSGGAWDNAKKMIEEGHFEGKGSDNHKATIVGDTVGDPFKDTSGPSLNILIKLMSMVSIVMAGLTIAIL
;
A
#
# COMPACT_ATOMS: atom_id res chain seq x y z
N MET A 1 20.86 -27.86 5.81
CA MET A 1 21.15 -27.04 4.60
C MET A 1 21.15 -27.84 3.29
N ASN A 2 21.14 -29.17 3.33
CA ASN A 2 21.28 -29.99 2.11
C ASN A 2 20.01 -30.14 1.24
N ASN A 3 18.86 -29.56 1.66
CA ASN A 3 17.58 -29.73 0.95
C ASN A 3 17.03 -28.45 0.29
N ILE A 4 17.78 -27.33 0.33
CA ILE A 4 17.33 -26.10 -0.33
C ILE A 4 17.76 -26.14 -1.81
N PRO A 5 16.82 -26.11 -2.76
CA PRO A 5 17.14 -26.16 -4.20
C PRO A 5 18.04 -24.98 -4.61
N LEU A 6 18.91 -25.20 -5.61
CA LEU A 6 19.80 -24.16 -6.12
C LEU A 6 19.05 -22.90 -6.59
N VAL A 7 17.84 -23.09 -7.14
CA VAL A 7 16.97 -21.99 -7.60
C VAL A 7 16.56 -21.03 -6.48
N PHE A 8 16.50 -21.47 -5.23
CA PHE A 8 16.19 -20.61 -4.08
C PHE A 8 17.20 -19.46 -3.94
N TRP A 9 18.48 -19.70 -4.23
CA TRP A 9 19.53 -18.70 -4.08
C TRP A 9 19.37 -17.50 -5.02
N LEU A 10 18.51 -17.64 -6.05
CA LEU A 10 18.13 -16.48 -6.88
C LEU A 10 17.42 -15.40 -6.06
N ILE A 11 16.70 -15.78 -4.99
CA ILE A 11 15.93 -14.87 -4.14
C ILE A 11 16.82 -13.87 -3.39
N PRO A 12 17.78 -14.31 -2.55
CA PRO A 12 18.70 -13.39 -1.90
C PRO A 12 19.61 -12.65 -2.90
N ILE A 13 19.98 -13.25 -4.04
CA ILE A 13 20.74 -12.57 -5.09
C ILE A 13 19.92 -11.40 -5.67
N ALA A 14 18.65 -11.61 -6.02
CA ALA A 14 17.77 -10.57 -6.53
C ALA A 14 17.59 -9.44 -5.50
N SER A 15 17.45 -9.78 -4.22
CA SER A 15 17.39 -8.83 -3.12
C SER A 15 18.64 -7.95 -3.04
N VAL A 16 19.83 -8.56 -3.07
CA VAL A 16 21.11 -7.83 -3.02
C VAL A 16 21.27 -6.95 -4.28
N VAL A 17 20.88 -7.43 -5.47
CA VAL A 17 20.89 -6.64 -6.70
C VAL A 17 19.94 -5.45 -6.59
N ALA A 18 18.71 -5.65 -6.09
CA ALA A 18 17.75 -4.55 -5.88
C ALA A 18 18.32 -3.46 -4.96
N LEU A 19 18.86 -3.86 -3.80
CA LEU A 19 19.46 -2.92 -2.84
C LEU A 19 20.73 -2.25 -3.39
N GLY A 20 21.55 -2.98 -4.14
CA GLY A 20 22.73 -2.45 -4.82
C GLY A 20 22.37 -1.41 -5.91
N MET A 21 21.30 -1.68 -6.67
CA MET A 21 20.80 -0.74 -7.68
C MET A 21 20.12 0.48 -7.03
N ALA A 22 19.40 0.30 -5.95
CA ALA A 22 18.87 1.40 -5.14
C ALA A 22 19.99 2.32 -4.65
N TRP A 23 21.05 1.74 -4.11
CA TRP A 23 22.25 2.48 -3.73
C TRP A 23 22.90 3.21 -4.91
N PHE A 24 23.00 2.56 -6.07
CA PHE A 24 23.53 3.18 -7.29
C PHE A 24 22.72 4.39 -7.74
N PHE A 25 21.37 4.27 -7.78
CA PHE A 25 20.50 5.39 -8.15
C PHE A 25 20.55 6.52 -7.10
N PHE A 26 20.56 6.18 -5.81
CA PHE A 26 20.72 7.17 -4.75
C PHE A 26 22.05 7.93 -4.87
N ARG A 27 23.15 7.22 -5.07
CA ARG A 27 24.48 7.85 -5.29
C ARG A 27 24.54 8.71 -6.54
N THR A 28 23.86 8.29 -7.60
CA THR A 28 23.80 9.07 -8.85
C THR A 28 23.01 10.36 -8.65
N MET A 29 21.85 10.27 -7.97
CA MET A 29 21.05 11.44 -7.61
C MET A 29 21.81 12.41 -6.70
N MET A 30 22.54 11.91 -5.71
CA MET A 30 23.34 12.74 -4.80
C MET A 30 24.50 13.48 -5.46
N LYS A 31 24.91 13.11 -6.68
CA LYS A 31 25.91 13.84 -7.47
C LYS A 31 25.34 15.06 -8.19
N GLU A 32 24.02 15.10 -8.38
CA GLU A 32 23.36 16.28 -8.96
C GLU A 32 23.35 17.42 -7.96
N ASP A 33 23.50 18.66 -8.46
CA ASP A 33 23.50 19.85 -7.63
C ASP A 33 22.09 20.19 -7.13
N GLU A 34 21.96 20.63 -5.89
CA GLU A 34 20.70 21.08 -5.30
C GLU A 34 20.26 22.47 -5.80
N GLY A 35 21.13 23.19 -6.50
CA GLY A 35 20.83 24.49 -7.06
C GLY A 35 21.25 25.66 -6.16
N THR A 36 20.43 26.73 -6.13
CA THR A 36 20.74 27.97 -5.41
C THR A 36 20.73 27.78 -3.89
N ASP A 37 21.34 28.72 -3.17
CA ASP A 37 21.35 28.67 -1.70
C ASP A 37 19.93 28.70 -1.11
N ARG A 38 19.01 29.43 -1.75
CA ARG A 38 17.59 29.44 -1.35
C ARG A 38 16.92 28.08 -1.53
N MET A 39 17.19 27.37 -2.65
CA MET A 39 16.71 26.00 -2.87
C MET A 39 17.21 25.04 -1.79
N LYS A 40 18.48 25.15 -1.42
CA LYS A 40 19.10 24.34 -0.36
C LYS A 40 18.47 24.60 1.00
N GLU A 41 18.22 25.87 1.33
CA GLU A 41 17.57 26.29 2.59
C GLU A 41 16.16 25.68 2.71
N ILE A 42 15.34 25.78 1.66
CA ILE A 42 13.99 25.21 1.64
C ILE A 42 14.04 23.68 1.78
N ALA A 43 14.90 23.03 1.00
CA ALA A 43 15.09 21.59 1.08
C ALA A 43 15.55 21.12 2.49
N GLU A 44 16.37 21.93 3.16
CA GLU A 44 16.82 21.63 4.53
C GLU A 44 15.68 21.77 5.56
N HIS A 45 14.78 22.75 5.40
CA HIS A 45 13.58 22.85 6.23
C HIS A 45 12.68 21.62 6.08
N VAL A 46 12.45 21.17 4.84
CA VAL A 46 11.66 19.96 4.56
C VAL A 46 12.32 18.73 5.16
N ARG A 47 13.64 18.54 4.97
CA ARG A 47 14.39 17.40 5.55
C ARG A 47 14.31 17.38 7.08
N LYS A 48 14.49 18.51 7.73
CA LYS A 48 14.38 18.62 9.21
C LYS A 48 12.98 18.27 9.70
N GLY A 49 11.95 18.80 9.03
CA GLY A 49 10.55 18.53 9.36
C GLY A 49 10.22 17.06 9.21
N ALA A 50 10.54 16.46 8.07
CA ALA A 50 10.28 15.04 7.79
C ALA A 50 10.99 14.12 8.79
N MET A 51 12.26 14.41 9.12
CA MET A 51 13.02 13.64 10.11
C MET A 51 12.45 13.80 11.53
N ALA A 52 12.02 14.99 11.92
CA ALA A 52 11.39 15.22 13.21
C ALA A 52 10.08 14.45 13.36
N TYR A 53 9.25 14.45 12.31
CA TYR A 53 8.03 13.65 12.27
C TYR A 53 8.32 12.16 12.42
N LEU A 54 9.19 11.58 11.58
CA LEU A 54 9.50 10.15 11.63
C LEU A 54 10.07 9.72 12.98
N LYS A 55 10.95 10.53 13.56
CA LYS A 55 11.50 10.23 14.90
C LYS A 55 10.39 10.13 15.93
N GLN A 56 9.41 11.03 15.90
CA GLN A 56 8.28 11.01 16.82
C GLN A 56 7.34 9.84 16.54
N GLN A 57 7.05 9.55 15.27
CA GLN A 57 6.21 8.44 14.86
C GLN A 57 6.81 7.11 15.28
N TYR A 58 8.10 6.87 15.01
CA TYR A 58 8.75 5.63 15.38
C TYR A 58 8.82 5.43 16.90
N LYS A 59 8.91 6.52 17.68
CA LYS A 59 8.81 6.42 19.14
C LYS A 59 7.43 5.88 19.58
N VAL A 60 6.34 6.39 19.04
CA VAL A 60 4.98 5.92 19.35
C VAL A 60 4.78 4.48 18.88
N VAL A 61 5.16 4.18 17.65
CA VAL A 61 5.04 2.84 17.07
C VAL A 61 5.88 1.82 17.84
N THR A 62 7.09 2.15 18.26
CA THR A 62 7.93 1.25 19.07
C THR A 62 7.25 0.86 20.38
N ILE A 63 6.53 1.78 21.03
CA ILE A 63 5.76 1.46 22.25
C ILE A 63 4.69 0.41 21.93
N VAL A 64 3.93 0.58 20.84
CA VAL A 64 2.91 -0.39 20.41
C VAL A 64 3.54 -1.74 20.08
N PHE A 65 4.68 -1.75 19.38
CA PHE A 65 5.40 -2.98 19.03
C PHE A 65 5.91 -3.73 20.26
N VAL A 66 6.45 -3.03 21.24
CA VAL A 66 6.89 -3.66 22.50
C VAL A 66 5.72 -4.28 23.23
N VAL A 67 4.59 -3.59 23.35
CA VAL A 67 3.38 -4.12 24.01
C VAL A 67 2.87 -5.36 23.30
N LEU A 68 2.72 -5.31 21.96
CA LEU A 68 2.24 -6.45 21.18
C LEU A 68 3.23 -7.62 21.22
N ALA A 69 4.54 -7.36 21.11
CA ALA A 69 5.56 -8.41 21.22
C ALA A 69 5.54 -9.12 22.58
N LEU A 70 5.30 -8.38 23.68
CA LEU A 70 5.13 -8.98 25.00
C LEU A 70 3.86 -9.83 25.10
N ILE A 71 2.75 -9.40 24.49
CA ILE A 71 1.52 -10.20 24.40
C ILE A 71 1.79 -11.49 23.63
N PHE A 72 2.45 -11.41 22.47
CA PHE A 72 2.78 -12.59 21.66
C PHE A 72 3.78 -13.52 22.37
N ALA A 73 4.76 -12.97 23.07
CA ALA A 73 5.67 -13.76 23.89
C ALA A 73 4.92 -14.50 25.01
N PHE A 74 3.97 -13.86 25.67
CA PHE A 74 3.11 -14.51 26.66
C PHE A 74 2.27 -15.64 26.03
N MET A 75 1.66 -15.39 24.87
CA MET A 75 0.89 -16.41 24.15
C MET A 75 1.76 -17.60 23.69
N ALA A 76 2.99 -17.32 23.24
CA ALA A 76 3.90 -18.34 22.74
C ALA A 76 4.54 -19.18 23.87
N TYR A 77 5.06 -18.54 24.91
CA TYR A 77 5.87 -19.21 25.93
C TYR A 77 5.10 -19.62 27.19
N VAL A 78 4.04 -18.90 27.55
CA VAL A 78 3.22 -19.19 28.74
C VAL A 78 1.99 -20.01 28.37
N LEU A 79 1.18 -19.51 27.43
CA LEU A 79 -0.06 -20.17 26.99
C LEU A 79 0.21 -21.31 25.99
N LYS A 80 1.39 -21.34 25.34
CA LYS A 80 1.73 -22.29 24.27
C LYS A 80 0.70 -22.33 23.13
N ALA A 81 0.02 -21.21 22.91
CA ALA A 81 -1.03 -21.08 21.90
C ALA A 81 -0.48 -20.73 20.49
N GLN A 82 0.80 -20.36 20.39
CA GLN A 82 1.45 -20.00 19.13
C GLN A 82 2.88 -20.53 19.05
N ASN A 83 3.47 -20.41 17.83
CA ASN A 83 4.87 -20.76 17.61
C ASN A 83 5.81 -19.82 18.39
N PRO A 84 6.89 -20.32 19.00
CA PRO A 84 7.86 -19.53 19.75
C PRO A 84 8.55 -18.41 18.96
N TRP A 85 8.60 -18.50 17.63
CA TRP A 85 9.23 -17.53 16.75
C TRP A 85 8.34 -16.32 16.39
N VAL A 86 7.03 -16.40 16.67
CA VAL A 86 6.05 -15.34 16.34
C VAL A 86 6.45 -13.95 16.85
N PRO A 87 6.88 -13.75 18.12
CA PRO A 87 7.26 -12.42 18.60
C PRO A 87 8.43 -11.82 17.80
N PHE A 88 9.39 -12.64 17.41
CA PHE A 88 10.58 -12.20 16.66
C PHE A 88 10.21 -11.86 15.20
N ALA A 89 9.42 -12.72 14.55
CA ALA A 89 8.93 -12.46 13.21
C ALA A 89 8.12 -11.17 13.13
N PHE A 90 7.24 -10.93 14.09
CA PHE A 90 6.48 -9.70 14.22
C PHE A 90 7.41 -8.46 14.31
N LEU A 91 8.44 -8.50 15.14
CA LEU A 91 9.37 -7.38 15.29
C LEU A 91 10.19 -7.11 14.02
N THR A 92 10.68 -8.15 13.35
CA THR A 92 11.46 -7.97 12.10
C THR A 92 10.60 -7.41 10.98
N GLY A 93 9.36 -7.90 10.79
CA GLY A 93 8.44 -7.36 9.80
C GLY A 93 8.18 -5.87 9.96
N GLY A 94 7.95 -5.42 11.20
CA GLY A 94 7.80 -4.00 11.50
C GLY A 94 9.07 -3.19 11.26
N LEU A 95 10.23 -3.73 11.63
CA LEU A 95 11.53 -3.09 11.43
C LEU A 95 11.81 -2.86 9.93
N PHE A 96 11.69 -3.90 9.10
CA PHE A 96 11.98 -3.81 7.67
C PHE A 96 10.98 -2.93 6.93
N SER A 97 9.69 -2.98 7.30
CA SER A 97 8.67 -2.07 6.77
C SER A 97 8.99 -0.60 7.13
N GLY A 98 9.37 -0.34 8.37
CA GLY A 98 9.80 0.99 8.81
C GLY A 98 11.06 1.49 8.10
N LEU A 99 12.05 0.60 7.88
CA LEU A 99 13.27 0.92 7.11
C LEU A 99 12.93 1.25 5.65
N ALA A 100 12.01 0.53 5.01
CA ALA A 100 11.58 0.82 3.65
C ALA A 100 11.00 2.24 3.54
N GLY A 101 10.08 2.61 4.44
CA GLY A 101 9.54 3.96 4.51
C GLY A 101 10.60 5.04 4.79
N PHE A 102 11.54 4.77 5.71
CA PHE A 102 12.63 5.68 6.05
C PHE A 102 13.54 5.98 4.85
N PHE A 103 14.01 4.95 4.14
CA PHE A 103 14.89 5.13 2.98
C PHE A 103 14.18 5.81 1.82
N GLY A 104 12.89 5.51 1.60
CA GLY A 104 12.05 6.20 0.62
C GLY A 104 11.96 7.70 0.91
N MET A 105 11.51 8.07 2.10
CA MET A 105 11.38 9.46 2.54
C MET A 105 12.71 10.20 2.49
N LYS A 106 13.78 9.59 2.97
CA LYS A 106 15.13 10.17 2.92
C LYS A 106 15.55 10.47 1.48
N THR A 107 15.29 9.54 0.55
CA THR A 107 15.61 9.75 -0.86
C THR A 107 14.79 10.88 -1.46
N ALA A 108 13.48 10.91 -1.22
CA ALA A 108 12.57 11.91 -1.74
C ALA A 108 12.96 13.34 -1.28
N THR A 109 13.24 13.52 0.01
CA THR A 109 13.65 14.81 0.56
C THR A 109 15.00 15.32 0.03
N TYR A 110 15.88 14.44 -0.45
CA TYR A 110 17.10 14.84 -1.13
C TYR A 110 16.92 15.02 -2.64
N ALA A 111 15.89 14.42 -3.23
CA ALA A 111 15.64 14.44 -4.67
C ALA A 111 14.92 15.70 -5.13
N SER A 112 13.99 16.27 -4.33
CA SER A 112 13.08 17.35 -4.75
C SER A 112 13.82 18.58 -5.28
N ALA A 113 14.75 19.16 -4.50
CA ALA A 113 15.54 20.32 -4.95
C ALA A 113 16.41 19.99 -6.17
N ARG A 114 16.98 18.78 -6.24
CA ARG A 114 17.77 18.31 -7.39
C ARG A 114 16.92 18.16 -8.64
N THR A 115 15.67 17.72 -8.48
CA THR A 115 14.70 17.63 -9.57
C THR A 115 14.34 19.02 -10.08
N ALA A 116 14.05 19.98 -9.19
CA ALA A 116 13.81 21.38 -9.54
C ALA A 116 15.01 21.99 -10.28
N ASN A 117 16.21 21.79 -9.78
CA ASN A 117 17.43 22.24 -10.44
C ASN A 117 17.69 21.54 -11.79
N GLY A 118 17.35 20.25 -11.91
CA GLY A 118 17.37 19.52 -13.18
C GLY A 118 16.39 20.10 -14.20
N ALA A 119 15.20 20.48 -13.77
CA ALA A 119 14.17 21.12 -14.59
C ALA A 119 14.60 22.51 -15.13
N ARG A 120 15.53 23.19 -14.46
CA ARG A 120 16.17 24.41 -15.02
C ARG A 120 16.90 24.14 -16.34
N THR A 121 17.44 22.94 -16.49
CA THR A 121 18.18 22.54 -17.69
C THR A 121 17.23 21.98 -18.76
N SER A 122 16.40 21.00 -18.41
CA SER A 122 15.42 20.38 -19.32
C SER A 122 14.37 19.57 -18.57
N LEU A 123 13.23 19.37 -19.20
CA LEU A 123 12.15 18.49 -18.70
C LEU A 123 12.65 17.05 -18.51
N ASP A 124 13.39 16.51 -19.47
CA ASP A 124 13.94 15.13 -19.41
C ASP A 124 14.91 14.93 -18.24
N LYS A 125 15.73 15.95 -17.94
CA LYS A 125 16.65 15.85 -16.80
C LYS A 125 15.88 15.87 -15.46
N GLY A 126 14.87 16.73 -15.32
CA GLY A 126 13.98 16.74 -14.16
C GLY A 126 13.28 15.38 -13.97
N LEU A 127 12.65 14.86 -15.04
CA LEU A 127 11.99 13.56 -15.02
C LEU A 127 12.94 12.42 -14.61
N LYS A 128 14.14 12.36 -15.19
CA LYS A 128 15.11 11.30 -14.86
C LYS A 128 15.55 11.33 -13.40
N ILE A 129 15.77 12.52 -12.83
CA ILE A 129 16.17 12.65 -11.42
C ILE A 129 15.02 12.18 -10.54
N ALA A 130 13.81 12.69 -10.74
CA ALA A 130 12.63 12.33 -9.94
C ALA A 130 12.29 10.84 -10.06
N PHE A 131 12.20 10.30 -11.28
CA PHE A 131 11.81 8.91 -11.50
C PHE A 131 12.84 7.90 -10.97
N ARG A 132 14.15 8.15 -11.17
CA ARG A 132 15.20 7.28 -10.62
C ARG A 132 15.24 7.37 -9.09
N SER A 133 14.90 8.51 -8.52
CA SER A 133 14.78 8.65 -7.06
C SER A 133 13.57 7.89 -6.54
N GLY A 134 12.44 7.92 -7.26
CA GLY A 134 11.30 7.04 -6.99
C GLY A 134 11.67 5.55 -7.10
N ALA A 135 12.50 5.19 -8.09
CA ALA A 135 12.99 3.82 -8.26
C ALA A 135 13.85 3.33 -7.08
N VAL A 136 14.55 4.22 -6.37
CA VAL A 136 15.23 3.85 -5.12
C VAL A 136 14.24 3.26 -4.13
N MET A 137 13.08 3.90 -3.96
CA MET A 137 12.06 3.41 -3.04
C MET A 137 11.50 2.06 -3.49
N GLY A 138 11.12 1.92 -4.77
CA GLY A 138 10.62 0.66 -5.31
C GLY A 138 11.59 -0.49 -5.08
N LEU A 139 12.86 -0.29 -5.38
CA LEU A 139 13.92 -1.30 -5.22
C LEU A 139 14.24 -1.60 -3.75
N VAL A 140 14.18 -0.61 -2.86
CA VAL A 140 14.35 -0.82 -1.42
C VAL A 140 13.21 -1.67 -0.87
N VAL A 141 11.96 -1.38 -1.23
CA VAL A 141 10.79 -2.14 -0.78
C VAL A 141 10.88 -3.60 -1.21
N VAL A 142 11.08 -3.88 -2.50
CA VAL A 142 11.15 -5.27 -2.98
C VAL A 142 12.42 -5.99 -2.52
N GLY A 143 13.53 -5.26 -2.41
CA GLY A 143 14.81 -5.80 -1.94
C GLY A 143 14.77 -6.18 -0.46
N LEU A 144 14.29 -5.30 0.42
CA LEU A 144 14.15 -5.59 1.85
C LEU A 144 13.10 -6.69 2.09
N GLY A 145 11.98 -6.67 1.35
CA GLY A 145 10.93 -7.68 1.46
C GLY A 145 11.43 -9.09 1.16
N LEU A 146 12.09 -9.26 0.02
CA LEU A 146 12.68 -10.58 -0.32
C LEU A 146 13.84 -10.97 0.59
N LEU A 147 14.61 -10.01 1.10
CA LEU A 147 15.69 -10.30 2.04
C LEU A 147 15.13 -10.86 3.35
N ASP A 148 14.11 -10.25 3.91
CA ASP A 148 13.47 -10.69 5.15
C ASP A 148 12.84 -12.09 4.97
N ILE A 149 12.12 -12.30 3.87
CA ILE A 149 11.56 -13.62 3.51
C ILE A 149 12.66 -14.68 3.39
N ALA A 150 13.77 -14.39 2.69
CA ALA A 150 14.86 -15.33 2.50
C ALA A 150 15.55 -15.68 3.82
N ILE A 151 15.80 -14.68 4.68
CA ILE A 151 16.41 -14.90 6.02
C ILE A 151 15.53 -15.82 6.86
N TRP A 152 14.23 -15.50 6.99
CA TRP A 152 13.31 -16.31 7.77
C TRP A 152 13.16 -17.71 7.23
N PHE A 153 13.07 -17.88 5.91
CA PHE A 153 12.99 -19.21 5.31
C PHE A 153 14.23 -20.07 5.64
N VAL A 154 15.44 -19.51 5.49
CA VAL A 154 16.69 -20.23 5.79
C VAL A 154 16.78 -20.57 7.28
N VAL A 155 16.49 -19.60 8.17
CA VAL A 155 16.56 -19.81 9.63
C VAL A 155 15.57 -20.88 10.07
N LEU A 156 14.30 -20.75 9.69
CA LEU A 156 13.29 -21.72 10.11
C LEU A 156 13.48 -23.10 9.47
N ASN A 157 13.97 -23.17 8.23
CA ASN A 157 14.32 -24.45 7.60
C ASN A 157 15.46 -25.18 8.33
N ALA A 158 16.39 -24.43 8.91
CA ALA A 158 17.44 -25.02 9.74
C ALA A 158 16.92 -25.47 11.12
N VAL A 159 15.95 -24.72 11.70
CA VAL A 159 15.35 -25.06 13.01
C VAL A 159 14.45 -26.28 12.93
N TYR A 160 13.64 -26.41 11.89
CA TYR A 160 12.66 -27.49 11.72
C TYR A 160 13.15 -28.62 10.79
N GLU A 161 14.47 -28.75 10.60
CA GLU A 161 15.07 -29.79 9.75
C GLU A 161 14.68 -31.18 10.26
N GLY A 162 14.03 -31.99 9.39
CA GLY A 162 13.63 -33.37 9.68
C GLY A 162 12.21 -33.54 10.20
N GLU A 163 11.44 -32.51 10.44
CA GLU A 163 10.03 -32.61 10.80
C GLU A 163 9.17 -32.86 9.56
N SER A 164 8.19 -33.74 9.64
CA SER A 164 7.30 -34.09 8.53
C SER A 164 6.37 -32.96 8.09
N THR A 165 6.09 -31.99 8.98
CA THR A 165 5.23 -30.82 8.76
C THR A 165 6.03 -29.52 8.64
N ALA A 166 7.36 -29.61 8.51
CA ALA A 166 8.26 -28.46 8.56
C ALA A 166 7.82 -27.28 7.66
N LEU A 167 7.52 -27.52 6.38
CA LEU A 167 7.17 -26.45 5.44
C LEU A 167 5.88 -25.73 5.80
N VAL A 168 4.88 -26.42 6.33
CA VAL A 168 3.64 -25.81 6.80
C VAL A 168 3.92 -24.93 8.02
N THR A 169 4.66 -25.45 8.99
CA THR A 169 5.07 -24.69 10.19
C THR A 169 5.94 -23.48 9.85
N ILE A 170 6.87 -23.63 8.92
CA ILE A 170 7.74 -22.53 8.46
C ILE A 170 6.91 -21.42 7.81
N THR A 171 6.08 -21.75 6.84
CA THR A 171 5.32 -20.76 6.08
C THR A 171 4.28 -20.04 6.93
N THR A 172 3.59 -20.72 7.84
CA THR A 172 2.64 -20.10 8.75
C THR A 172 3.34 -19.24 9.82
N THR A 173 4.51 -19.67 10.31
CA THR A 173 5.34 -18.81 11.19
C THR A 173 5.79 -17.55 10.44
N MET A 174 6.23 -17.69 9.18
CA MET A 174 6.61 -16.54 8.35
C MET A 174 5.46 -15.57 8.10
N LEU A 175 4.21 -16.01 7.99
CA LEU A 175 3.05 -15.13 7.87
C LEU A 175 2.96 -14.11 9.03
N THR A 176 3.45 -14.45 10.21
CA THR A 176 3.34 -13.57 11.38
C THR A 176 4.24 -12.32 11.29
N PHE A 177 5.30 -12.35 10.50
CA PHE A 177 6.05 -11.12 10.23
C PHE A 177 5.21 -10.14 9.38
N GLY A 178 4.32 -10.64 8.55
CA GLY A 178 3.34 -9.83 7.83
C GLY A 178 2.49 -8.97 8.76
N MET A 179 2.11 -9.46 9.94
CA MET A 179 1.40 -8.64 10.93
C MET A 179 2.25 -7.47 11.43
N GLY A 180 3.55 -7.68 11.64
CA GLY A 180 4.47 -6.59 12.01
C GLY A 180 4.54 -5.54 10.90
N ALA A 181 4.70 -5.98 9.65
CA ALA A 181 4.72 -5.10 8.49
C ALA A 181 3.39 -4.33 8.34
N SER A 182 2.24 -5.02 8.48
CA SER A 182 0.90 -4.40 8.41
C SER A 182 0.66 -3.38 9.51
N THR A 183 1.09 -3.68 10.74
CA THR A 183 0.97 -2.75 11.86
C THR A 183 1.80 -1.49 11.60
N GLN A 184 3.05 -1.62 11.20
CA GLN A 184 3.91 -0.49 10.85
C GLN A 184 3.32 0.33 9.70
N ALA A 185 2.84 -0.34 8.64
CA ALA A 185 2.23 0.28 7.48
C ALA A 185 0.99 1.10 7.85
N LEU A 186 0.11 0.56 8.71
CA LEU A 186 -1.10 1.26 9.13
C LEU A 186 -0.79 2.55 9.88
N PHE A 187 0.11 2.48 10.89
CA PHE A 187 0.52 3.67 11.63
C PHE A 187 1.21 4.69 10.73
N ALA A 188 2.06 4.25 9.80
CA ALA A 188 2.73 5.12 8.84
C ALA A 188 1.73 5.80 7.89
N ARG A 189 0.78 5.03 7.34
CA ARG A 189 -0.18 5.55 6.35
C ARG A 189 -1.22 6.46 6.98
N VAL A 190 -1.81 6.06 8.11
CA VAL A 190 -2.81 6.87 8.82
C VAL A 190 -2.16 8.12 9.41
N GLY A 191 -1.04 7.98 10.10
CA GLY A 191 -0.36 9.12 10.70
C GLY A 191 0.20 10.09 9.65
N GLY A 192 0.84 9.57 8.61
CA GLY A 192 1.34 10.36 7.48
C GLY A 192 0.21 11.08 6.74
N GLY A 193 -0.88 10.38 6.42
CA GLY A 193 -2.03 10.98 5.74
C GLY A 193 -2.74 12.07 6.56
N ILE A 194 -2.90 11.88 7.87
CA ILE A 194 -3.44 12.93 8.75
C ILE A 194 -2.50 14.14 8.78
N TYR A 195 -1.19 13.91 8.85
CA TYR A 195 -0.19 14.98 8.83
C TYR A 195 -0.28 15.80 7.54
N THR A 196 -0.17 15.11 6.38
CA THR A 196 -0.17 15.73 5.05
C THR A 196 -1.43 16.56 4.85
N LYS A 197 -2.59 15.95 5.07
CA LYS A 197 -3.85 16.62 4.76
C LYS A 197 -4.25 17.69 5.78
N ALA A 198 -3.71 17.65 6.99
CA ALA A 198 -3.85 18.79 7.90
C ALA A 198 -3.05 20.02 7.43
N ALA A 199 -1.86 19.79 6.89
CA ALA A 199 -1.01 20.87 6.36
C ALA A 199 -1.59 21.44 5.06
N ASP A 200 -1.94 20.58 4.12
CA ASP A 200 -2.51 20.91 2.81
C ASP A 200 -3.83 21.70 2.95
N VAL A 201 -4.81 21.19 3.70
CA VAL A 201 -6.06 21.91 3.98
C VAL A 201 -5.80 23.27 4.63
N GLY A 202 -4.83 23.37 5.55
CA GLY A 202 -4.43 24.64 6.16
C GLY A 202 -3.81 25.60 5.16
N ALA A 203 -2.98 25.10 4.26
CA ALA A 203 -2.36 25.89 3.19
C ALA A 203 -3.40 26.37 2.18
N ASP A 204 -4.29 25.49 1.75
CA ASP A 204 -5.27 25.76 0.70
C ASP A 204 -6.39 26.68 1.16
N LEU A 205 -7.08 26.35 2.25
CA LEU A 205 -8.23 27.17 2.69
C LEU A 205 -7.83 28.57 3.09
N VAL A 206 -6.74 28.72 3.84
CA VAL A 206 -6.33 30.06 4.30
C VAL A 206 -5.47 30.76 3.27
N GLY A 207 -4.54 30.09 2.62
CA GLY A 207 -3.66 30.67 1.62
C GLY A 207 -4.38 30.99 0.32
N LYS A 208 -4.93 29.97 -0.35
CA LYS A 208 -5.52 30.14 -1.69
C LYS A 208 -6.91 30.78 -1.64
N VAL A 209 -7.79 30.35 -0.72
CA VAL A 209 -9.20 30.80 -0.71
C VAL A 209 -9.38 32.11 0.06
N GLU A 210 -8.81 32.25 1.28
CA GLU A 210 -9.01 33.44 2.11
C GLU A 210 -8.01 34.57 1.76
N ALA A 211 -6.71 34.26 1.69
CA ALA A 211 -5.67 35.26 1.44
C ALA A 211 -5.38 35.49 -0.05
N ASN A 212 -5.90 34.64 -0.92
CA ASN A 212 -5.73 34.70 -2.38
C ASN A 212 -4.25 34.79 -2.82
N ILE A 213 -3.38 34.04 -2.12
CA ILE A 213 -1.96 33.88 -2.50
C ILE A 213 -1.78 32.61 -3.32
N PRO A 214 -0.80 32.55 -4.23
CA PRO A 214 -0.54 31.37 -5.04
C PRO A 214 -0.24 30.11 -4.23
N GLU A 215 -0.35 28.94 -4.85
CA GLU A 215 0.15 27.69 -4.34
C GLU A 215 1.67 27.74 -4.14
N ASP A 216 2.15 27.09 -3.10
CA ASP A 216 3.59 27.07 -2.73
C ASP A 216 4.22 28.45 -2.43
N ASP A 217 3.40 29.47 -2.24
CA ASP A 217 3.93 30.81 -1.94
C ASP A 217 4.71 30.82 -0.62
N PRO A 218 5.94 31.37 -0.58
CA PRO A 218 6.75 31.42 0.65
C PRO A 218 6.13 32.25 1.79
N ARG A 219 5.10 33.03 1.50
CA ARG A 219 4.34 33.78 2.53
C ARG A 219 3.37 32.90 3.30
N ASN A 220 3.01 31.71 2.77
CA ASN A 220 2.11 30.80 3.44
C ASN A 220 2.87 29.99 4.52
N PRO A 221 2.49 30.12 5.81
CA PRO A 221 3.17 29.41 6.89
C PRO A 221 3.10 27.88 6.80
N ALA A 222 2.08 27.34 6.12
CA ALA A 222 1.86 25.90 6.04
C ALA A 222 2.63 25.22 4.90
N THR A 223 3.17 25.95 3.91
CA THR A 223 3.82 25.37 2.71
C THR A 223 4.94 24.37 3.04
N ILE A 224 5.81 24.66 4.02
CA ILE A 224 6.86 23.71 4.41
C ILE A 224 6.26 22.48 5.09
N ALA A 225 5.19 22.64 5.89
CA ALA A 225 4.52 21.51 6.53
C ALA A 225 3.84 20.61 5.49
N ASP A 226 3.28 21.21 4.43
CA ASP A 226 2.69 20.51 3.30
C ASP A 226 3.73 19.67 2.55
N ASN A 227 4.82 20.30 2.11
CA ASN A 227 5.95 19.58 1.50
C ASN A 227 6.55 18.46 2.38
N VAL A 228 6.57 18.63 3.70
CA VAL A 228 6.95 17.57 4.63
C VAL A 228 5.92 16.44 4.58
N GLY A 229 4.65 16.79 4.50
CA GLY A 229 3.53 15.87 4.45
C GLY A 229 3.66 14.84 3.32
N ASP A 230 3.89 15.29 2.09
CA ASP A 230 4.06 14.43 0.93
C ASP A 230 5.17 13.39 1.14
N ASN A 231 6.27 13.81 1.76
CA ASN A 231 7.38 12.90 2.03
C ASN A 231 7.06 11.86 3.11
N VAL A 232 6.29 12.21 4.14
CA VAL A 232 5.98 11.29 5.24
C VAL A 232 4.70 10.51 5.03
N GLY A 233 3.69 11.09 4.35
CA GLY A 233 2.42 10.46 4.03
C GLY A 233 2.48 9.62 2.77
N ASP A 234 2.81 10.26 1.66
CA ASP A 234 2.74 9.62 0.35
C ASP A 234 4.01 8.84 -0.02
N VAL A 235 5.18 9.19 0.50
CA VAL A 235 6.38 8.36 0.26
C VAL A 235 6.57 7.33 1.38
N ALA A 236 6.77 7.75 2.62
CA ALA A 236 7.08 6.79 3.69
C ALA A 236 5.91 5.87 4.02
N GLY A 237 4.68 6.41 4.08
CA GLY A 237 3.47 5.64 4.36
C GLY A 237 3.18 4.61 3.27
N MET A 238 3.28 5.00 1.99
CA MET A 238 3.07 4.12 0.85
C MET A 238 4.15 3.03 0.74
N GLY A 239 5.41 3.36 1.02
CA GLY A 239 6.47 2.37 1.03
C GLY A 239 6.26 1.27 2.05
N ALA A 240 5.79 1.61 3.23
CA ALA A 240 5.43 0.64 4.25
C ALA A 240 4.22 -0.22 3.83
N ASP A 241 3.18 0.38 3.22
CA ASP A 241 1.99 -0.31 2.72
C ASP A 241 2.33 -1.32 1.61
N LEU A 242 3.11 -0.91 0.61
CA LEU A 242 3.48 -1.79 -0.49
C LEU A 242 4.51 -2.84 -0.09
N TYR A 243 5.37 -2.56 0.89
CA TYR A 243 6.20 -3.57 1.52
C TYR A 243 5.35 -4.69 2.13
N GLU A 244 4.33 -4.32 2.89
CA GLU A 244 3.39 -5.25 3.52
C GLU A 244 2.61 -6.06 2.47
N SER A 245 2.09 -5.41 1.42
CA SER A 245 1.36 -6.07 0.33
C SER A 245 2.24 -7.10 -0.40
N TYR A 246 3.48 -6.74 -0.68
CA TYR A 246 4.45 -7.58 -1.36
C TYR A 246 4.80 -8.82 -0.53
N CYS A 247 5.20 -8.62 0.71
CA CYS A 247 5.51 -9.72 1.61
C CYS A 247 4.28 -10.59 1.92
N GLY A 248 3.14 -9.97 2.19
CA GLY A 248 1.90 -10.66 2.50
C GLY A 248 1.42 -11.56 1.37
N SER A 249 1.51 -11.11 0.11
CA SER A 249 1.14 -11.93 -1.05
C SER A 249 2.07 -13.13 -1.23
N ILE A 250 3.38 -12.95 -1.10
CA ILE A 250 4.37 -14.02 -1.23
C ILE A 250 4.18 -15.07 -0.13
N LEU A 251 4.02 -14.62 1.11
CA LEU A 251 3.92 -15.50 2.27
C LEU A 251 2.61 -16.27 2.32
N SER A 252 1.48 -15.61 2.06
CA SER A 252 0.18 -16.28 2.01
C SER A 252 0.16 -17.32 0.88
N THR A 253 0.72 -17.00 -0.27
CA THR A 253 0.85 -17.94 -1.39
C THR A 253 1.76 -19.11 -1.04
N ALA A 254 2.89 -18.86 -0.37
CA ALA A 254 3.78 -19.92 0.08
C ALA A 254 3.09 -20.86 1.08
N ALA A 255 2.32 -20.31 2.03
CA ALA A 255 1.54 -21.10 2.98
C ALA A 255 0.46 -21.95 2.29
N LEU A 256 -0.26 -21.39 1.32
CA LEU A 256 -1.22 -22.13 0.51
C LEU A 256 -0.54 -23.21 -0.35
N GLY A 257 0.67 -22.96 -0.88
CA GLY A 257 1.47 -23.93 -1.59
C GLY A 257 1.91 -25.09 -0.70
N ALA A 258 2.29 -24.81 0.55
CA ALA A 258 2.67 -25.82 1.52
C ALA A 258 1.51 -26.79 1.84
N THR A 259 0.28 -26.31 1.84
CA THR A 259 -0.91 -27.14 2.12
C THR A 259 -1.49 -27.80 0.88
N ALA A 260 -1.54 -27.10 -0.25
CA ALA A 260 -2.07 -27.65 -1.51
C ALA A 260 -1.29 -28.85 -2.03
N PHE A 261 0.01 -28.92 -1.74
CA PHE A 261 0.92 -29.97 -2.22
C PHE A 261 1.53 -30.82 -1.07
N ALA A 262 0.89 -30.85 0.09
CA ALA A 262 1.39 -31.53 1.29
C ALA A 262 1.65 -33.05 1.09
N MET A 263 0.95 -33.71 0.15
CA MET A 263 1.10 -35.14 -0.14
C MET A 263 2.36 -35.51 -0.94
N ASN A 264 3.07 -34.50 -1.49
CA ASN A 264 4.28 -34.70 -2.27
C ASN A 264 5.34 -33.67 -1.84
N GLY A 265 6.28 -34.08 -1.00
CA GLY A 265 7.26 -33.21 -0.37
C GLY A 265 8.15 -32.39 -1.34
N ASP A 266 8.56 -33.00 -2.47
CA ASP A 266 9.32 -32.29 -3.51
C ASP A 266 8.48 -31.20 -4.19
N MET A 267 7.21 -31.51 -4.49
CA MET A 267 6.27 -30.58 -5.08
C MET A 267 5.90 -29.47 -4.09
N GLN A 268 5.71 -29.82 -2.83
CA GLN A 268 5.42 -28.90 -1.73
C GLN A 268 6.50 -27.83 -1.62
N LEU A 269 7.77 -28.21 -1.58
CA LEU A 269 8.88 -27.26 -1.52
C LEU A 269 8.94 -26.35 -2.74
N ARG A 270 8.73 -26.88 -3.94
CA ARG A 270 8.69 -26.11 -5.19
C ARG A 270 7.53 -25.11 -5.20
N ALA A 271 6.35 -25.51 -4.73
CA ALA A 271 5.19 -24.64 -4.62
C ALA A 271 5.39 -23.51 -3.57
N VAL A 272 6.08 -23.79 -2.48
CA VAL A 272 6.45 -22.78 -1.47
C VAL A 272 7.44 -21.76 -2.03
N ILE A 273 8.41 -22.20 -2.83
CA ILE A 273 9.45 -21.33 -3.38
C ILE A 273 8.96 -20.54 -4.61
N ALA A 274 8.00 -21.07 -5.37
CA ALA A 274 7.55 -20.46 -6.63
C ALA A 274 7.17 -18.97 -6.52
N PRO A 275 6.34 -18.53 -5.56
CA PRO A 275 6.01 -17.11 -5.41
C PRO A 275 7.24 -16.24 -5.13
N MET A 276 8.21 -16.74 -4.38
CA MET A 276 9.45 -16.04 -4.07
C MET A 276 10.33 -15.88 -5.33
N VAL A 277 10.41 -16.91 -6.17
CA VAL A 277 11.18 -16.89 -7.42
C VAL A 277 10.55 -15.98 -8.46
N ILE A 278 9.21 -16.00 -8.59
CA ILE A 278 8.48 -15.08 -9.47
C ILE A 278 8.78 -13.63 -9.06
N ALA A 279 8.69 -13.33 -7.77
CA ALA A 279 8.99 -12.02 -7.22
C ALA A 279 10.46 -11.61 -7.47
N ALA A 280 11.42 -12.53 -7.29
CA ALA A 280 12.84 -12.30 -7.55
C ALA A 280 13.12 -11.94 -9.01
N ILE A 281 12.51 -12.65 -9.96
CA ILE A 281 12.66 -12.36 -11.39
C ILE A 281 11.97 -11.05 -11.74
N GLY A 282 10.83 -10.74 -11.10
CA GLY A 282 10.16 -9.46 -11.21
C GLY A 282 11.08 -8.27 -10.94
N ILE A 283 12.01 -8.40 -9.99
CA ILE A 283 13.04 -7.36 -9.70
C ILE A 283 13.92 -7.10 -10.93
N PHE A 284 14.49 -8.14 -11.52
CA PHE A 284 15.38 -7.99 -12.69
C PHE A 284 14.64 -7.37 -13.88
N LEU A 285 13.40 -7.77 -14.11
CA LEU A 285 12.60 -7.29 -15.23
C LEU A 285 12.05 -5.87 -14.97
N SER A 286 11.78 -5.50 -13.72
CA SER A 286 11.47 -4.12 -13.33
C SER A 286 12.67 -3.19 -13.57
N LEU A 287 13.90 -3.64 -13.31
CA LEU A 287 15.11 -2.86 -13.62
C LEU A 287 15.22 -2.53 -15.10
N ILE A 288 14.89 -3.48 -15.98
CA ILE A 288 14.87 -3.22 -17.44
C ILE A 288 13.88 -2.11 -17.75
N GLY A 289 12.66 -2.19 -17.22
CA GLY A 289 11.63 -1.16 -17.41
C GLY A 289 12.07 0.22 -16.90
N ILE A 290 12.71 0.30 -15.73
CA ILE A 290 13.19 1.57 -15.17
C ILE A 290 14.18 2.27 -16.12
N PHE A 291 15.06 1.53 -16.80
CA PHE A 291 16.00 2.12 -17.76
C PHE A 291 15.36 2.57 -19.08
N LEU A 292 14.16 2.11 -19.41
CA LEU A 292 13.44 2.47 -20.63
C LEU A 292 12.74 3.83 -20.54
N VAL A 293 12.49 4.34 -19.33
CA VAL A 293 11.76 5.61 -19.13
C VAL A 293 12.62 6.80 -19.57
N ARG A 294 12.14 7.53 -20.59
CA ARG A 294 12.79 8.72 -21.18
C ARG A 294 11.72 9.64 -21.78
N THR A 295 12.01 10.95 -21.82
CA THR A 295 11.15 11.92 -22.48
C THR A 295 11.96 12.92 -23.31
N LYS A 296 11.25 13.85 -23.98
CA LYS A 296 11.83 14.93 -24.79
C LYS A 296 11.31 16.28 -24.26
N GLU A 297 11.99 17.36 -24.60
CA GLU A 297 11.54 18.72 -24.29
C GLU A 297 10.22 19.00 -25.01
N GLY A 298 9.30 19.69 -24.34
CA GLY A 298 7.96 20.00 -24.88
C GLY A 298 7.03 18.79 -25.05
N ALA A 299 7.32 17.68 -24.34
CA ALA A 299 6.44 16.51 -24.36
C ALA A 299 5.06 16.85 -23.78
N THR A 300 4.01 16.38 -24.44
CA THR A 300 2.63 16.49 -23.94
C THR A 300 2.41 15.54 -22.76
N MET A 301 1.39 15.81 -21.93
CA MET A 301 1.00 14.93 -20.82
C MET A 301 0.82 13.48 -21.29
N LYS A 302 0.19 13.26 -22.44
CA LYS A 302 0.00 11.92 -23.01
C LYS A 302 1.33 11.25 -23.39
N GLU A 303 2.30 11.99 -23.90
CA GLU A 303 3.65 11.46 -24.21
C GLU A 303 4.41 11.11 -22.94
N LEU A 304 4.27 11.90 -21.88
CA LEU A 304 4.87 11.64 -20.56
C LEU A 304 4.26 10.38 -19.93
N LEU A 305 2.93 10.25 -19.89
CA LEU A 305 2.24 9.05 -19.41
C LEU A 305 2.64 7.80 -20.22
N ASN A 306 2.71 7.91 -21.54
CA ASN A 306 3.18 6.80 -22.38
C ASN A 306 4.62 6.40 -22.09
N SER A 307 5.50 7.33 -21.74
CA SER A 307 6.88 7.04 -21.40
C SER A 307 7.00 6.23 -20.10
N LEU A 308 6.25 6.61 -19.07
CA LEU A 308 6.19 5.85 -17.81
C LEU A 308 5.48 4.51 -18.01
N GLY A 309 4.36 4.51 -18.74
CA GLY A 309 3.60 3.30 -19.08
C GLY A 309 4.39 2.30 -19.91
N LEU A 310 5.29 2.75 -20.77
CA LEU A 310 6.17 1.86 -21.53
C LEU A 310 7.04 1.00 -20.61
N GLY A 311 7.66 1.61 -19.59
CA GLY A 311 8.50 0.88 -18.64
C GLY A 311 7.70 -0.20 -17.88
N THR A 312 6.53 0.15 -17.35
CA THR A 312 5.67 -0.78 -16.60
C THR A 312 5.11 -1.89 -17.49
N ASN A 313 4.62 -1.56 -18.68
CA ASN A 313 4.05 -2.53 -19.61
C ASN A 313 5.09 -3.50 -20.18
N VAL A 314 6.29 -3.02 -20.51
CA VAL A 314 7.40 -3.91 -20.94
C VAL A 314 7.81 -4.84 -19.82
N SER A 315 7.94 -4.34 -18.59
CA SER A 315 8.22 -5.19 -17.42
C SER A 315 7.15 -6.27 -17.23
N ALA A 316 5.87 -5.89 -17.27
CA ALA A 316 4.75 -6.83 -17.14
C ALA A 316 4.76 -7.89 -18.25
N GLY A 317 4.98 -7.49 -19.51
CA GLY A 317 5.09 -8.42 -20.63
C GLY A 317 6.26 -9.39 -20.51
N LEU A 318 7.43 -8.92 -20.08
CA LEU A 318 8.61 -9.77 -19.85
C LEU A 318 8.37 -10.74 -18.68
N ILE A 319 7.71 -10.30 -17.60
CA ILE A 319 7.35 -11.15 -16.46
C ILE A 319 6.36 -12.24 -16.91
N ALA A 320 5.36 -11.88 -17.72
CA ALA A 320 4.42 -12.85 -18.27
C ALA A 320 5.13 -13.98 -19.04
N VAL A 321 6.08 -13.63 -19.91
CA VAL A 321 6.90 -14.62 -20.65
C VAL A 321 7.81 -15.42 -19.72
N ALA A 322 8.50 -14.74 -18.80
CA ALA A 322 9.42 -15.40 -17.87
C ALA A 322 8.71 -16.41 -16.97
N THR A 323 7.46 -16.14 -16.60
CA THR A 323 6.66 -17.03 -15.72
C THR A 323 6.46 -18.41 -16.32
N PHE A 324 6.22 -18.52 -17.63
CA PHE A 324 6.10 -19.84 -18.29
C PHE A 324 7.40 -20.63 -18.16
N ILE A 325 8.53 -19.97 -18.35
CA ILE A 325 9.86 -20.60 -18.25
C ILE A 325 10.13 -21.04 -16.80
N ILE A 326 9.86 -20.16 -15.84
CA ILE A 326 10.12 -20.41 -14.42
C ILE A 326 9.31 -21.59 -13.90
N LEU A 327 7.99 -21.56 -14.09
CA LEU A 327 7.09 -22.58 -13.58
C LEU A 327 7.31 -23.93 -14.27
N TYR A 328 7.68 -23.93 -15.56
CA TYR A 328 8.11 -25.14 -16.26
C TYR A 328 9.41 -25.71 -15.66
N LEU A 329 10.42 -24.87 -15.44
CA LEU A 329 11.70 -25.31 -14.86
C LEU A 329 11.57 -25.77 -13.40
N LEU A 330 10.65 -25.17 -12.63
CA LEU A 330 10.32 -25.65 -11.28
C LEU A 330 9.59 -26.99 -11.31
N GLY A 331 9.00 -27.40 -12.44
CA GLY A 331 8.32 -28.66 -12.62
C GLY A 331 7.10 -28.82 -11.71
N ILE A 332 6.36 -27.73 -11.47
CA ILE A 332 5.13 -27.75 -10.65
C ILE A 332 4.01 -28.38 -11.47
N GLU A 333 3.19 -29.22 -10.83
CA GLU A 333 1.99 -29.78 -11.44
C GLU A 333 1.08 -28.63 -11.95
N ASN A 334 0.58 -28.75 -13.17
CA ASN A 334 -0.22 -27.72 -13.83
C ASN A 334 0.49 -26.35 -13.96
N TRP A 335 1.81 -26.36 -14.23
CA TRP A 335 2.60 -25.14 -14.44
C TRP A 335 2.00 -24.19 -15.46
N LEU A 336 1.34 -24.73 -16.51
CA LEU A 336 0.68 -23.93 -17.55
C LEU A 336 -0.52 -23.15 -16.97
N GLY A 337 -1.38 -23.80 -16.22
CA GLY A 337 -2.52 -23.15 -15.54
C GLY A 337 -2.07 -22.10 -14.53
N LEU A 338 -1.02 -22.39 -13.76
CA LEU A 338 -0.43 -21.42 -12.83
C LEU A 338 0.20 -20.23 -13.56
N SER A 339 0.80 -20.43 -14.76
CA SER A 339 1.29 -19.32 -15.58
C SER A 339 0.15 -18.40 -16.02
N PHE A 340 -0.98 -18.96 -16.42
CA PHE A 340 -2.18 -18.15 -16.72
C PHE A 340 -2.75 -17.46 -15.48
N SER A 341 -2.61 -18.05 -14.29
CA SER A 341 -2.96 -17.37 -13.03
C SER A 341 -2.11 -16.13 -12.78
N VAL A 342 -0.79 -16.21 -12.99
CA VAL A 342 0.10 -15.03 -12.94
C VAL A 342 -0.32 -13.95 -13.94
N ILE A 343 -0.59 -14.36 -15.18
CA ILE A 343 -1.02 -13.42 -16.24
C ILE A 343 -2.34 -12.77 -15.88
N SER A 344 -3.29 -13.50 -15.28
CA SER A 344 -4.56 -12.91 -14.84
C SER A 344 -4.35 -11.78 -13.83
N GLY A 345 -3.41 -11.96 -12.88
CA GLY A 345 -3.01 -10.92 -11.93
C GLY A 345 -2.34 -9.71 -12.61
N LEU A 346 -1.38 -9.95 -13.51
CA LEU A 346 -0.72 -8.88 -14.28
C LEU A 346 -1.72 -8.07 -15.11
N VAL A 347 -2.61 -8.74 -15.82
CA VAL A 347 -3.65 -8.09 -16.65
C VAL A 347 -4.61 -7.31 -15.75
N ALA A 348 -5.02 -7.87 -14.62
CA ALA A 348 -5.86 -7.17 -13.66
C ALA A 348 -5.20 -5.87 -13.19
N GLY A 349 -3.91 -5.89 -12.87
CA GLY A 349 -3.16 -4.69 -12.49
C GLY A 349 -3.16 -3.62 -13.57
N VAL A 350 -2.91 -4.00 -14.82
CA VAL A 350 -2.93 -3.08 -15.97
C VAL A 350 -4.33 -2.50 -16.20
N VAL A 351 -5.37 -3.33 -16.19
CA VAL A 351 -6.77 -2.88 -16.41
C VAL A 351 -7.22 -1.93 -15.30
N ILE A 352 -6.91 -2.23 -14.04
CA ILE A 352 -7.26 -1.35 -12.91
C ILE A 352 -6.51 -0.03 -13.02
N GLY A 353 -5.22 -0.05 -13.36
CA GLY A 353 -4.44 1.15 -13.59
C GLY A 353 -5.05 2.04 -14.68
N GLN A 354 -5.38 1.46 -15.83
CA GLN A 354 -6.03 2.18 -16.94
C GLN A 354 -7.43 2.69 -16.57
N ALA A 355 -8.21 1.93 -15.83
CA ALA A 355 -9.52 2.37 -15.35
C ALA A 355 -9.38 3.56 -14.38
N THR A 356 -8.41 3.51 -13.47
CA THR A 356 -8.12 4.62 -12.56
C THR A 356 -7.70 5.87 -13.35
N GLU A 357 -6.79 5.74 -14.31
CA GLU A 357 -6.37 6.85 -15.19
C GLU A 357 -7.58 7.45 -15.92
N TYR A 358 -8.46 6.61 -16.49
CA TYR A 358 -9.66 7.08 -17.18
C TYR A 358 -10.60 7.90 -16.28
N TYR A 359 -10.77 7.51 -15.01
CA TYR A 359 -11.70 8.20 -14.11
C TYR A 359 -11.05 9.40 -13.39
N THR A 360 -9.73 9.46 -13.28
CA THR A 360 -9.03 10.49 -12.49
C THR A 360 -8.27 11.51 -13.32
N SER A 361 -7.81 11.17 -14.52
CA SER A 361 -7.05 12.11 -15.36
C SER A 361 -7.93 13.14 -16.04
N HIS A 362 -7.51 14.41 -16.07
CA HIS A 362 -8.18 15.50 -16.80
C HIS A 362 -8.17 15.33 -18.33
N SER A 363 -7.38 14.39 -18.85
CA SER A 363 -7.42 14.01 -20.26
C SER A 363 -8.74 13.34 -20.69
N TYR A 364 -9.54 12.87 -19.73
CA TYR A 364 -10.77 12.11 -19.99
C TYR A 364 -12.02 12.80 -19.45
N LYS A 365 -13.16 12.45 -20.08
CA LYS A 365 -14.47 13.06 -19.81
C LYS A 365 -14.94 13.03 -18.35
N PRO A 366 -14.70 11.98 -17.53
CA PRO A 366 -15.20 11.98 -16.16
C PRO A 366 -14.69 13.18 -15.35
N THR A 367 -13.39 13.44 -15.38
CA THR A 367 -12.74 14.56 -14.70
C THR A 367 -13.10 15.90 -15.32
N GLN A 368 -13.11 15.99 -16.67
CA GLN A 368 -13.53 17.20 -17.38
C GLN A 368 -14.94 17.66 -16.99
N LYS A 369 -15.88 16.71 -16.77
CA LYS A 369 -17.24 17.04 -16.32
C LYS A 369 -17.28 17.54 -14.87
N ILE A 370 -16.33 17.16 -14.02
CA ILE A 370 -16.22 17.72 -12.66
C ILE A 370 -15.76 19.18 -12.76
N ALA A 371 -14.78 19.47 -13.61
CA ALA A 371 -14.34 20.85 -13.87
C ALA A 371 -15.48 21.70 -14.49
N GLU A 372 -16.24 21.15 -15.43
CA GLU A 372 -17.37 21.86 -16.09
C GLU A 372 -18.44 22.29 -15.08
N VAL A 373 -18.82 21.43 -14.12
CA VAL A 373 -19.88 21.77 -13.15
C VAL A 373 -19.41 22.77 -12.08
N SER A 374 -18.13 23.15 -12.03
CA SER A 374 -17.65 24.23 -11.17
C SER A 374 -18.33 25.57 -11.46
N GLN A 375 -18.77 25.79 -12.70
CA GLN A 375 -19.55 26.97 -13.10
C GLN A 375 -20.89 27.11 -12.34
N THR A 376 -21.38 26.02 -11.75
CA THR A 376 -22.60 26.02 -10.94
C THR A 376 -22.29 26.22 -9.45
N GLY A 377 -21.05 25.94 -9.04
CA GLY A 377 -20.57 26.15 -7.67
C GLY A 377 -20.03 24.88 -6.97
N PRO A 378 -19.52 25.02 -5.75
CA PRO A 378 -18.80 23.93 -5.07
C PRO A 378 -19.69 22.72 -4.73
N ALA A 379 -20.96 22.91 -4.43
CA ALA A 379 -21.88 21.82 -4.09
C ALA A 379 -22.01 20.81 -5.26
N THR A 380 -22.13 21.31 -6.49
CA THR A 380 -22.22 20.47 -7.69
C THR A 380 -20.91 19.77 -8.01
N VAL A 381 -19.77 20.40 -7.73
CA VAL A 381 -18.44 19.77 -7.84
C VAL A 381 -18.35 18.57 -6.88
N ILE A 382 -18.76 18.73 -5.61
CA ILE A 382 -18.76 17.66 -4.62
C ILE A 382 -19.67 16.52 -5.07
N ILE A 383 -20.92 16.81 -5.42
CA ILE A 383 -21.90 15.79 -5.86
C ILE A 383 -21.37 15.02 -7.07
N LYS A 384 -20.80 15.74 -8.05
CA LYS A 384 -20.29 15.13 -9.28
C LYS A 384 -19.10 14.23 -9.03
N GLY A 385 -18.17 14.63 -8.16
CA GLY A 385 -17.02 13.82 -7.82
C GLY A 385 -17.40 12.54 -7.05
N ILE A 386 -18.33 12.63 -6.08
CA ILE A 386 -18.89 11.47 -5.38
C ILE A 386 -19.52 10.50 -6.39
N GLY A 387 -20.37 10.99 -7.28
CA GLY A 387 -21.02 10.16 -8.31
C GLY A 387 -20.02 9.52 -9.26
N THR A 388 -18.99 10.25 -9.69
CA THR A 388 -17.92 9.73 -10.56
C THR A 388 -17.13 8.62 -9.85
N GLY A 389 -16.76 8.83 -8.59
CA GLY A 389 -16.06 7.82 -7.81
C GLY A 389 -16.90 6.55 -7.57
N MET A 390 -18.19 6.68 -7.29
CA MET A 390 -19.09 5.53 -7.16
C MET A 390 -19.14 4.70 -8.45
N ILE A 391 -19.26 5.36 -9.61
CA ILE A 391 -19.29 4.67 -10.91
C ILE A 391 -17.95 4.02 -11.21
N SER A 392 -16.85 4.63 -10.81
CA SER A 392 -15.48 4.13 -11.07
C SER A 392 -15.19 2.78 -10.41
N THR A 393 -15.96 2.37 -9.40
CA THR A 393 -15.79 1.07 -8.73
C THR A 393 -16.11 -0.11 -9.64
N MET A 394 -16.95 0.07 -10.66
CA MET A 394 -17.44 -1.00 -11.50
C MET A 394 -16.31 -1.79 -12.17
N ILE A 395 -15.39 -1.10 -12.87
CA ILE A 395 -14.33 -1.76 -13.63
C ILE A 395 -13.34 -2.51 -12.69
N PRO A 396 -12.79 -1.92 -11.63
CA PRO A 396 -11.91 -2.64 -10.71
C PRO A 396 -12.57 -3.85 -10.04
N VAL A 397 -13.82 -3.72 -9.60
CA VAL A 397 -14.54 -4.83 -8.95
C VAL A 397 -14.78 -5.98 -9.91
N VAL A 398 -15.24 -5.71 -11.13
CA VAL A 398 -15.44 -6.74 -12.15
C VAL A 398 -14.09 -7.37 -12.53
N THR A 399 -13.05 -6.56 -12.72
CA THR A 399 -11.71 -7.06 -13.08
C THR A 399 -11.15 -8.01 -12.02
N ILE A 400 -11.21 -7.64 -10.74
CA ILE A 400 -10.76 -8.51 -9.65
C ILE A 400 -11.61 -9.77 -9.56
N SER A 401 -12.93 -9.67 -9.72
CA SER A 401 -13.81 -10.84 -9.71
C SER A 401 -13.47 -11.82 -10.83
N VAL A 402 -13.23 -11.31 -12.02
CA VAL A 402 -12.79 -12.14 -13.17
C VAL A 402 -11.40 -12.74 -12.91
N ALA A 403 -10.45 -11.95 -12.39
CA ALA A 403 -9.11 -12.44 -12.09
C ALA A 403 -9.12 -13.55 -11.03
N ILE A 404 -9.94 -13.43 -9.98
CA ILE A 404 -10.14 -14.47 -8.97
C ILE A 404 -10.66 -15.76 -9.62
N MET A 405 -11.72 -15.68 -10.42
CA MET A 405 -12.32 -16.85 -11.06
C MET A 405 -11.36 -17.51 -12.07
N LEU A 406 -10.70 -16.70 -12.91
CA LEU A 406 -9.75 -17.23 -13.90
C LEU A 406 -8.55 -17.88 -13.23
N SER A 407 -7.94 -17.22 -12.23
CA SER A 407 -6.77 -17.79 -11.54
C SER A 407 -7.12 -19.06 -10.79
N TYR A 408 -8.29 -19.12 -10.15
CA TYR A 408 -8.80 -20.31 -9.49
C TYR A 408 -8.98 -21.49 -10.49
N LEU A 409 -9.70 -21.24 -11.59
CA LEU A 409 -9.99 -22.28 -12.59
C LEU A 409 -8.74 -22.73 -13.35
N CYS A 410 -7.86 -21.81 -13.72
CA CYS A 410 -6.61 -22.16 -14.39
C CYS A 410 -5.71 -23.02 -13.48
N ALA A 411 -5.59 -22.67 -12.21
CA ALA A 411 -4.74 -23.39 -11.28
C ALA A 411 -5.25 -24.81 -10.96
N ASN A 412 -6.57 -25.00 -10.91
CA ASN A 412 -7.16 -26.33 -10.64
C ASN A 412 -7.44 -27.18 -11.89
N GLY A 413 -7.03 -26.69 -13.09
CA GLY A 413 -7.23 -27.42 -14.35
C GLY A 413 -8.66 -27.39 -14.86
N PHE A 414 -9.43 -26.35 -14.54
CA PHE A 414 -10.85 -26.17 -14.85
C PHE A 414 -11.77 -27.23 -14.22
N ASP A 415 -11.31 -27.81 -13.10
CA ASP A 415 -12.16 -28.69 -12.33
C ASP A 415 -13.23 -27.89 -11.58
N MET A 416 -14.48 -28.04 -11.97
CA MET A 416 -15.63 -27.40 -11.35
C MET A 416 -16.15 -28.15 -10.13
N ALA A 417 -15.61 -29.34 -9.84
CA ALA A 417 -15.93 -30.05 -8.62
C ALA A 417 -15.28 -29.39 -7.43
N LEU A 418 -16.04 -29.14 -6.37
CA LEU A 418 -15.53 -28.60 -5.11
C LEU A 418 -14.85 -29.73 -4.28
N SER A 419 -13.87 -30.40 -4.89
CA SER A 419 -13.02 -31.32 -4.16
C SER A 419 -12.00 -30.63 -3.30
N ALA A 420 -11.50 -31.27 -2.26
CA ALA A 420 -10.49 -30.67 -1.38
C ALA A 420 -9.22 -30.28 -2.15
N LYS A 421 -8.76 -31.11 -3.10
CA LYS A 421 -7.61 -30.82 -3.97
C LYS A 421 -7.90 -29.61 -4.87
N SER A 422 -9.06 -29.56 -5.50
CA SER A 422 -9.48 -28.48 -6.40
C SER A 422 -9.55 -27.14 -5.68
N ILE A 423 -10.09 -27.12 -4.46
CA ILE A 423 -10.16 -25.89 -3.65
C ILE A 423 -8.76 -25.41 -3.26
N SER A 424 -7.91 -26.28 -2.71
CA SER A 424 -6.57 -25.90 -2.25
C SER A 424 -5.68 -25.41 -3.39
N THR A 425 -5.69 -26.10 -4.55
CA THR A 425 -4.92 -25.66 -5.73
C THR A 425 -5.48 -24.39 -6.35
N GLY A 426 -6.81 -24.23 -6.37
CA GLY A 426 -7.45 -22.99 -6.83
C GLY A 426 -7.12 -21.79 -5.97
N LEU A 427 -7.15 -21.92 -4.65
CA LEU A 427 -6.75 -20.85 -3.70
C LEU A 427 -5.26 -20.52 -3.84
N TYR A 428 -4.40 -21.51 -4.05
CA TYR A 428 -2.99 -21.29 -4.39
C TYR A 428 -2.85 -20.47 -5.69
N GLY A 429 -3.66 -20.76 -6.71
CA GLY A 429 -3.71 -20.00 -7.96
C GLY A 429 -4.07 -18.54 -7.77
N ILE A 430 -5.01 -18.23 -6.88
CA ILE A 430 -5.37 -16.84 -6.53
C ILE A 430 -4.18 -16.13 -5.86
N GLY A 431 -3.49 -16.80 -4.95
CA GLY A 431 -2.25 -16.30 -4.35
C GLY A 431 -1.17 -16.02 -5.40
N ILE A 432 -0.95 -16.95 -6.32
CA ILE A 432 -0.01 -16.78 -7.44
C ILE A 432 -0.39 -15.59 -8.33
N ALA A 433 -1.68 -15.33 -8.56
CA ALA A 433 -2.14 -14.15 -9.29
C ALA A 433 -1.81 -12.84 -8.52
N ALA A 434 -1.96 -12.83 -7.20
CA ALA A 434 -1.57 -11.69 -6.36
C ALA A 434 -0.06 -11.41 -6.46
N VAL A 435 0.76 -12.46 -6.39
CA VAL A 435 2.23 -12.34 -6.58
C VAL A 435 2.56 -11.88 -7.99
N GLY A 436 1.85 -12.40 -9.00
CA GLY A 436 1.98 -11.97 -10.40
C GLY A 436 1.75 -10.47 -10.56
N MET A 437 0.65 -9.97 -10.02
CA MET A 437 0.35 -8.54 -10.02
C MET A 437 1.48 -7.72 -9.35
N LEU A 438 1.92 -8.14 -8.17
CA LEU A 438 2.95 -7.44 -7.39
C LEU A 438 4.39 -7.67 -7.89
N SER A 439 4.61 -8.57 -8.85
CA SER A 439 5.94 -8.80 -9.43
C SER A 439 6.50 -7.59 -10.19
N THR A 440 5.63 -6.67 -10.63
CA THR A 440 6.01 -5.38 -11.24
C THR A 440 6.28 -4.28 -10.21
N LEU A 441 6.18 -4.57 -8.91
CA LEU A 441 6.18 -3.54 -7.85
C LEU A 441 7.43 -2.66 -7.88
N GLY A 442 8.59 -3.19 -8.24
CA GLY A 442 9.84 -2.43 -8.31
C GLY A 442 9.74 -1.19 -9.21
N ILE A 443 9.08 -1.31 -10.36
CA ILE A 443 8.85 -0.19 -11.27
C ILE A 443 7.54 0.56 -10.98
N THR A 444 6.49 -0.14 -10.58
CA THR A 444 5.20 0.49 -10.27
C THR A 444 5.34 1.47 -9.10
N LEU A 445 6.06 1.07 -8.06
CA LEU A 445 6.34 1.97 -6.93
C LEU A 445 7.29 3.11 -7.31
N ALA A 446 8.15 2.92 -8.32
CA ALA A 446 8.97 4.00 -8.85
C ALA A 446 8.12 5.10 -9.50
N THR A 447 7.05 4.72 -10.23
CA THR A 447 6.12 5.68 -10.83
C THR A 447 5.25 6.37 -9.80
N ASP A 448 4.94 5.69 -8.71
CA ASP A 448 4.11 6.21 -7.63
C ASP A 448 4.90 7.20 -6.74
N ALA A 449 6.09 6.81 -6.27
CA ALA A 449 6.97 7.67 -5.47
C ALA A 449 7.54 8.87 -6.25
N TYR A 450 7.49 8.84 -7.57
CA TYR A 450 7.85 9.97 -8.43
C TYR A 450 6.94 11.18 -8.17
N GLY A 451 5.62 10.99 -7.96
CA GLY A 451 4.66 12.06 -7.78
C GLY A 451 5.04 13.06 -6.68
N PRO A 452 5.16 12.63 -5.41
CA PRO A 452 5.54 13.51 -4.31
C PRO A 452 6.92 14.19 -4.49
N ILE A 453 7.85 13.55 -5.20
CA ILE A 453 9.16 14.16 -5.52
C ILE A 453 8.99 15.31 -6.52
N ALA A 454 8.13 15.14 -7.52
CA ALA A 454 7.85 16.14 -8.54
C ALA A 454 7.07 17.32 -7.97
N ASP A 455 6.07 17.07 -7.13
CA ASP A 455 5.28 18.06 -6.42
C ASP A 455 6.18 18.94 -5.52
N ASN A 456 6.94 18.34 -4.64
CA ASN A 456 7.92 19.03 -3.81
C ASN A 456 9.01 19.78 -4.62
N ALA A 457 9.31 19.34 -5.84
CA ALA A 457 10.20 20.07 -6.74
C ALA A 457 9.51 21.35 -7.27
N GLY A 458 8.22 21.28 -7.56
CA GLY A 458 7.38 22.46 -7.87
C GLY A 458 7.37 23.47 -6.74
N GLY A 459 7.09 23.01 -5.52
CA GLY A 459 7.13 23.86 -4.33
C GLY A 459 8.50 24.49 -4.09
N ASN A 460 9.59 23.75 -4.25
CA ASN A 460 10.93 24.29 -4.14
C ASN A 460 11.23 25.35 -5.23
N ALA A 461 10.77 25.13 -6.47
CA ALA A 461 10.94 26.06 -7.57
C ALA A 461 10.21 27.39 -7.32
N GLU A 462 8.96 27.32 -6.85
CA GLU A 462 8.13 28.49 -6.52
C GLU A 462 8.71 29.27 -5.35
N MET A 463 8.96 28.62 -4.21
CA MET A 463 9.52 29.26 -3.01
C MET A 463 10.92 29.86 -3.25
N SER A 464 11.65 29.37 -4.26
CA SER A 464 12.98 29.87 -4.62
C SER A 464 12.96 30.94 -5.72
N GLY A 465 11.81 31.23 -6.31
CA GLY A 465 11.64 32.23 -7.36
C GLY A 465 12.41 31.91 -8.64
N LEU A 466 12.40 30.65 -9.12
CA LEU A 466 13.19 30.23 -10.27
C LEU A 466 12.68 30.72 -11.64
N GLY A 467 11.50 31.35 -11.68
CA GLY A 467 10.89 31.92 -12.88
C GLY A 467 9.97 30.95 -13.62
N GLU A 468 9.08 31.54 -14.47
CA GLU A 468 7.98 30.82 -15.14
C GLU A 468 8.41 29.61 -15.94
N GLY A 469 9.47 29.70 -16.74
CA GLY A 469 9.89 28.59 -17.59
C GLY A 469 10.39 27.35 -16.84
N VAL A 470 10.83 27.51 -15.57
CA VAL A 470 11.15 26.37 -14.69
C VAL A 470 9.87 25.86 -14.06
N ARG A 471 8.99 26.76 -13.62
CA ARG A 471 7.70 26.41 -13.03
C ARG A 471 6.83 25.61 -14.02
N GLU A 472 6.74 26.02 -15.28
CA GLU A 472 6.03 25.26 -16.31
C GLU A 472 6.52 23.81 -16.44
N ARG A 473 7.85 23.57 -16.35
CA ARG A 473 8.40 22.23 -16.40
C ARG A 473 8.12 21.43 -15.14
N THR A 474 8.22 22.05 -13.96
CA THR A 474 7.89 21.38 -12.69
C THR A 474 6.40 21.09 -12.58
N ASP A 475 5.52 21.98 -13.03
CA ASP A 475 4.07 21.77 -13.09
C ASP A 475 3.70 20.61 -14.04
N ALA A 476 4.38 20.51 -15.19
CA ALA A 476 4.19 19.35 -16.08
C ALA A 476 4.63 18.03 -15.44
N LEU A 477 5.70 18.04 -14.63
CA LEU A 477 6.15 16.87 -13.87
C LEU A 477 5.18 16.53 -12.74
N ASP A 478 4.64 17.54 -12.03
CA ASP A 478 3.67 17.37 -10.96
C ASP A 478 2.32 16.82 -11.48
N ALA A 479 1.78 17.39 -12.55
CA ALA A 479 0.55 16.90 -13.18
C ALA A 479 0.67 15.42 -13.65
N LEU A 480 1.85 15.03 -14.15
CA LEU A 480 2.17 13.62 -14.43
C LEU A 480 2.17 12.80 -13.13
N GLY A 481 2.76 13.33 -12.07
CA GLY A 481 2.85 12.72 -10.74
C GLY A 481 1.48 12.42 -10.13
N ASN A 482 0.55 13.36 -10.19
CA ASN A 482 -0.81 13.19 -9.69
C ASN A 482 -1.55 12.05 -10.39
N THR A 483 -1.41 11.93 -11.72
CA THR A 483 -2.03 10.84 -12.48
C THR A 483 -1.39 9.50 -12.18
N THR A 484 -0.06 9.43 -12.07
CA THR A 484 0.65 8.18 -11.77
C THR A 484 0.43 7.72 -10.34
N ALA A 485 0.38 8.65 -9.38
CA ALA A 485 0.05 8.34 -7.99
C ALA A 485 -1.38 7.78 -7.85
N ALA A 486 -2.37 8.33 -8.56
CA ALA A 486 -3.72 7.77 -8.59
C ALA A 486 -3.73 6.34 -9.17
N THR A 487 -3.00 6.11 -10.26
CA THR A 487 -2.86 4.78 -10.89
C THR A 487 -2.18 3.78 -9.96
N GLY A 488 -1.12 4.18 -9.26
CA GLY A 488 -0.42 3.38 -8.25
C GLY A 488 -1.31 3.01 -7.06
N LYS A 489 -2.14 3.94 -6.58
CA LYS A 489 -3.16 3.66 -5.55
C LYS A 489 -4.18 2.63 -6.04
N GLY A 490 -4.68 2.74 -7.27
CA GLY A 490 -5.56 1.75 -7.88
C GLY A 490 -4.93 0.35 -7.95
N PHE A 491 -3.66 0.26 -8.34
CA PHE A 491 -2.87 -0.98 -8.34
C PHE A 491 -2.71 -1.56 -6.91
N ALA A 492 -2.39 -0.72 -5.92
CA ALA A 492 -2.26 -1.13 -4.52
C ALA A 492 -3.57 -1.70 -3.97
N ILE A 493 -4.71 -1.05 -4.27
CA ILE A 493 -6.04 -1.49 -3.86
C ILE A 493 -6.39 -2.84 -4.50
N GLY A 494 -6.15 -3.02 -5.80
CA GLY A 494 -6.41 -4.27 -6.51
C GLY A 494 -5.55 -5.43 -6.00
N SER A 495 -4.25 -5.20 -5.79
CA SER A 495 -3.35 -6.22 -5.24
C SER A 495 -3.71 -6.60 -3.80
N ALA A 496 -4.18 -5.64 -3.00
CA ALA A 496 -4.64 -5.89 -1.64
C ALA A 496 -5.88 -6.82 -1.61
N ALA A 497 -6.79 -6.69 -2.57
CA ALA A 497 -7.96 -7.56 -2.65
C ALA A 497 -7.58 -9.03 -2.92
N LEU A 498 -6.69 -9.29 -3.87
CA LEU A 498 -6.18 -10.64 -4.15
C LEU A 498 -5.39 -11.19 -2.95
N THR A 499 -4.53 -10.39 -2.36
CA THR A 499 -3.74 -10.76 -1.17
C THR A 499 -4.64 -11.10 0.02
N ALA A 500 -5.66 -10.27 0.28
CA ALA A 500 -6.58 -10.49 1.40
C ALA A 500 -7.37 -11.79 1.26
N LEU A 501 -7.73 -12.19 0.04
CA LEU A 501 -8.38 -13.48 -0.20
C LEU A 501 -7.41 -14.64 0.06
N ALA A 502 -6.14 -14.52 -0.34
CA ALA A 502 -5.12 -15.53 -0.02
C ALA A 502 -4.88 -15.62 1.50
N LEU A 503 -4.87 -14.47 2.21
CA LEU A 503 -4.75 -14.43 3.67
C LEU A 503 -5.97 -15.05 4.38
N LEU A 504 -7.18 -14.81 3.87
CA LEU A 504 -8.39 -15.44 4.38
C LEU A 504 -8.31 -16.98 4.29
N ALA A 505 -7.81 -17.50 3.16
CA ALA A 505 -7.56 -18.91 3.00
C ALA A 505 -6.47 -19.41 3.98
N SER A 506 -5.39 -18.67 4.16
CA SER A 506 -4.32 -18.99 5.11
C SER A 506 -4.79 -18.96 6.56
N TYR A 507 -5.83 -18.18 6.90
CA TYR A 507 -6.43 -18.20 8.24
C TYR A 507 -7.04 -19.58 8.56
N ILE A 508 -7.68 -20.23 7.59
CA ILE A 508 -8.24 -21.60 7.79
C ILE A 508 -7.10 -22.60 8.07
N GLU A 509 -5.97 -22.47 7.38
CA GLU A 509 -4.82 -23.33 7.61
C GLU A 509 -4.19 -23.11 8.99
N GLU A 510 -4.12 -21.86 9.45
CA GLU A 510 -3.62 -21.57 10.81
C GLU A 510 -4.58 -22.09 11.90
N ILE A 511 -5.89 -22.05 11.67
CA ILE A 511 -6.89 -22.69 12.55
C ILE A 511 -6.63 -24.19 12.65
N LYS A 512 -6.35 -24.87 11.52
CA LYS A 512 -5.97 -26.28 11.50
C LYS A 512 -4.75 -26.56 12.40
N ILE A 513 -3.69 -25.78 12.23
CA ILE A 513 -2.47 -25.92 13.03
C ILE A 513 -2.74 -25.65 14.52
N ALA A 514 -3.54 -24.63 14.83
CA ALA A 514 -3.92 -24.33 16.20
C ALA A 514 -4.71 -25.44 16.86
N MET A 515 -5.63 -26.10 16.11
CA MET A 515 -6.38 -27.24 16.61
C MET A 515 -5.49 -28.47 16.82
N ILE A 516 -4.55 -28.75 15.91
CA ILE A 516 -3.57 -29.86 16.07
C ILE A 516 -2.73 -29.65 17.32
N ARG A 517 -2.19 -28.43 17.51
CA ARG A 517 -1.41 -28.07 18.70
C ARG A 517 -2.22 -28.18 20.00
N ALA A 518 -3.49 -27.79 19.98
CA ALA A 518 -4.37 -27.93 21.13
C ALA A 518 -4.72 -29.40 21.40
N MET A 519 -4.82 -30.24 20.36
CA MET A 519 -5.01 -31.68 20.51
C MET A 519 -3.79 -32.36 21.13
N GLU A 520 -2.58 -31.96 20.77
CA GLU A 520 -1.34 -32.45 21.42
C GLU A 520 -1.31 -32.10 22.93
N ASN A 521 -1.98 -31.01 23.34
CA ASN A 521 -2.19 -30.62 24.73
C ASN A 521 -3.42 -31.28 25.39
N GLY A 522 -4.03 -32.31 24.75
CA GLY A 522 -5.11 -33.13 25.29
C GLY A 522 -6.53 -32.63 24.98
N LYS A 523 -6.72 -31.60 24.15
CA LYS A 523 -8.05 -31.13 23.72
C LYS A 523 -8.61 -32.11 22.65
N GLN A 524 -9.89 -32.46 22.75
CA GLN A 524 -10.61 -33.24 21.76
C GLN A 524 -11.69 -32.39 21.10
N TYR A 525 -11.89 -32.60 19.83
CA TYR A 525 -12.92 -31.91 19.05
C TYR A 525 -14.01 -32.90 18.62
N VAL A 526 -15.26 -32.47 18.73
CA VAL A 526 -16.42 -33.26 18.40
C VAL A 526 -17.29 -32.45 17.43
N ASP A 527 -17.70 -33.05 16.32
CA ASP A 527 -18.61 -32.42 15.37
C ASP A 527 -20.05 -32.31 15.90
N ALA A 528 -20.91 -31.63 15.17
CA ALA A 528 -22.31 -31.42 15.54
C ALA A 528 -23.11 -32.77 15.62
N ALA A 529 -22.61 -33.85 15.04
CA ALA A 529 -23.22 -35.19 15.08
C ALA A 529 -22.66 -36.02 16.24
N GLY A 530 -21.72 -35.52 17.02
CA GLY A 530 -21.11 -36.23 18.14
C GLY A 530 -19.92 -37.14 17.75
N ASN A 531 -19.40 -37.02 16.52
CA ASN A 531 -18.23 -37.77 16.08
C ASN A 531 -16.94 -37.02 16.42
N LEU A 532 -15.89 -37.76 16.74
CA LEU A 532 -14.55 -37.21 16.91
C LEU A 532 -14.07 -36.58 15.59
N PHE A 533 -13.66 -35.34 15.65
CA PHE A 533 -13.06 -34.61 14.53
C PHE A 533 -11.54 -34.64 14.65
N ASP A 534 -10.87 -35.19 13.66
CA ASP A 534 -9.41 -35.24 13.59
C ASP A 534 -8.87 -34.10 12.69
N PRO A 535 -8.34 -33.01 13.27
CA PRO A 535 -7.79 -31.90 12.48
C PRO A 535 -6.60 -32.31 11.59
N THR A 536 -5.87 -33.38 11.94
CA THR A 536 -4.64 -33.77 11.22
C THR A 536 -4.93 -34.23 9.79
N ASN A 537 -6.00 -34.97 9.62
CA ASN A 537 -6.40 -35.54 8.33
C ASN A 537 -7.54 -34.77 7.65
N ALA A 538 -8.07 -33.72 8.32
CA ALA A 538 -9.18 -32.92 7.82
C ALA A 538 -8.77 -32.04 6.65
N THR A 539 -9.66 -31.94 5.66
CA THR A 539 -9.53 -31.05 4.51
C THR A 539 -10.12 -29.67 4.83
N THR A 540 -9.83 -28.68 3.99
CA THR A 540 -10.44 -27.33 4.10
C THR A 540 -11.98 -27.38 4.13
N ILE A 541 -12.59 -28.32 3.37
CA ILE A 541 -14.05 -28.51 3.37
C ILE A 541 -14.53 -29.04 4.73
N ASP A 542 -13.79 -29.97 5.32
CA ASP A 542 -14.13 -30.53 6.63
C ASP A 542 -14.12 -29.44 7.71
N PHE A 543 -13.15 -28.50 7.67
CA PHE A 543 -13.12 -27.33 8.55
C PHE A 543 -14.29 -26.38 8.32
N ILE A 544 -14.64 -26.10 7.05
CA ILE A 544 -15.81 -25.28 6.68
C ILE A 544 -17.09 -25.90 7.27
N ASN A 545 -17.23 -27.22 7.15
CA ASN A 545 -18.38 -27.93 7.69
C ASN A 545 -18.37 -27.99 9.22
N PHE A 546 -17.23 -28.26 9.84
CA PHE A 546 -17.05 -28.31 11.29
C PHE A 546 -17.46 -26.98 11.96
N PHE A 547 -16.97 -25.85 11.43
CA PHE A 547 -17.31 -24.53 11.94
C PHE A 547 -18.62 -23.96 11.38
N GLN A 548 -19.32 -24.71 10.51
CA GLN A 548 -20.56 -24.30 9.86
C GLN A 548 -20.45 -22.95 9.14
N VAL A 549 -19.39 -22.78 8.37
CA VAL A 549 -19.11 -21.55 7.64
C VAL A 549 -19.98 -21.46 6.39
N ASN A 550 -21.19 -20.99 6.59
CA ASN A 550 -22.17 -20.76 5.52
C ASN A 550 -23.01 -19.50 5.83
N LEU A 551 -23.62 -18.91 4.80
CA LEU A 551 -24.35 -17.65 4.92
C LEU A 551 -25.62 -17.74 5.78
N ILE A 552 -26.15 -18.94 6.05
CA ILE A 552 -27.31 -19.13 6.91
C ILE A 552 -26.89 -19.07 8.38
N ASN A 553 -25.64 -19.34 8.71
CA ASN A 553 -25.13 -19.26 10.07
C ASN A 553 -25.09 -17.77 10.53
N PRO A 554 -25.86 -17.42 11.58
CA PRO A 554 -25.92 -16.05 12.07
C PRO A 554 -24.55 -15.48 12.45
N LYS A 555 -23.61 -16.30 12.94
CA LYS A 555 -22.26 -15.86 13.31
C LYS A 555 -21.48 -15.35 12.09
N VAL A 556 -21.61 -16.02 10.94
CA VAL A 556 -21.00 -15.59 9.67
C VAL A 556 -21.63 -14.29 9.19
N LEU A 557 -22.97 -14.21 9.19
CA LEU A 557 -23.68 -13.02 8.73
C LEU A 557 -23.40 -11.80 9.60
N VAL A 558 -23.45 -11.95 10.94
CA VAL A 558 -23.10 -10.89 11.87
C VAL A 558 -21.64 -10.48 11.71
N GLY A 559 -20.72 -11.44 11.55
CA GLY A 559 -19.32 -11.17 11.24
C GLY A 559 -19.18 -10.31 9.97
N ALA A 560 -19.89 -10.66 8.89
CA ALA A 560 -19.86 -9.90 7.64
C ALA A 560 -20.36 -8.45 7.80
N PHE A 561 -21.43 -8.25 8.56
CA PHE A 561 -21.90 -6.89 8.87
C PHE A 561 -20.89 -6.10 9.70
N LEU A 562 -20.26 -6.73 10.69
CA LEU A 562 -19.20 -6.08 11.47
C LEU A 562 -17.97 -5.75 10.63
N GLY A 563 -17.60 -6.60 9.67
CA GLY A 563 -16.50 -6.32 8.74
C GLY A 563 -16.81 -5.14 7.81
N ALA A 564 -17.99 -5.11 7.22
CA ALA A 564 -18.43 -3.98 6.41
C ALA A 564 -18.51 -2.69 7.25
N MET A 565 -19.10 -2.75 8.44
CA MET A 565 -19.14 -1.62 9.38
C MET A 565 -17.73 -1.14 9.75
N ALA A 566 -16.77 -2.04 9.98
CA ALA A 566 -15.41 -1.68 10.33
C ALA A 566 -14.73 -0.81 9.27
N ALA A 567 -14.94 -1.10 7.98
CA ALA A 567 -14.42 -0.28 6.89
C ALA A 567 -14.99 1.14 6.90
N PHE A 568 -16.29 1.29 7.06
CA PHE A 568 -16.95 2.61 7.15
C PHE A 568 -16.57 3.36 8.42
N LEU A 569 -16.55 2.68 9.57
CA LEU A 569 -16.16 3.28 10.85
C LEU A 569 -14.72 3.79 10.80
N PHE A 570 -13.82 3.00 10.23
CA PHE A 570 -12.42 3.40 10.04
C PHE A 570 -12.31 4.66 9.18
N CYS A 571 -13.02 4.73 8.05
CA CYS A 571 -13.06 5.93 7.20
C CYS A 571 -13.62 7.14 7.95
N GLY A 572 -14.70 6.97 8.65
CA GLY A 572 -15.30 8.06 9.45
C GLY A 572 -14.35 8.60 10.52
N LEU A 573 -13.61 7.71 11.19
CA LEU A 573 -12.61 8.09 12.20
C LEU A 573 -11.41 8.80 11.58
N THR A 574 -10.87 8.30 10.46
CA THR A 574 -9.72 8.92 9.78
C THR A 574 -10.08 10.25 9.14
N MET A 575 -11.25 10.38 8.51
CA MET A 575 -11.73 11.66 8.00
C MET A 575 -11.95 12.69 9.11
N GLY A 576 -12.58 12.29 10.21
CA GLY A 576 -12.75 13.15 11.38
C GLY A 576 -11.41 13.56 12.01
N ALA A 577 -10.42 12.67 11.99
CA ALA A 577 -9.07 12.95 12.47
C ALA A 577 -8.37 14.01 11.59
N VAL A 578 -8.45 13.87 10.26
CA VAL A 578 -7.94 14.90 9.33
C VAL A 578 -8.63 16.24 9.57
N GLY A 579 -9.97 16.27 9.71
CA GLY A 579 -10.72 17.50 9.97
C GLY A 579 -10.27 18.22 11.23
N ARG A 580 -10.09 17.51 12.35
CA ARG A 580 -9.61 18.12 13.62
C ARG A 580 -8.16 18.62 13.53
N ALA A 581 -7.30 17.88 12.84
CA ALA A 581 -5.92 18.27 12.63
C ALA A 581 -5.84 19.51 11.71
N ALA A 582 -6.62 19.54 10.62
CA ALA A 582 -6.73 20.65 9.70
C ALA A 582 -7.26 21.92 10.37
N GLU A 583 -8.27 21.81 11.25
CA GLU A 583 -8.77 22.96 12.03
C GLU A 583 -7.65 23.62 12.83
N SER A 584 -6.81 22.83 13.49
CA SER A 584 -5.67 23.34 14.25
C SER A 584 -4.66 24.08 13.36
N MET A 585 -4.44 23.59 12.15
CA MET A 585 -3.54 24.21 11.17
C MET A 585 -4.13 25.51 10.60
N VAL A 586 -5.40 25.51 10.21
CA VAL A 586 -6.13 26.69 9.74
C VAL A 586 -6.05 27.84 10.77
N GLN A 587 -6.26 27.53 12.05
CA GLN A 587 -6.18 28.51 13.13
C GLN A 587 -4.75 29.08 13.26
N GLU A 588 -3.72 28.26 13.13
CA GLU A 588 -2.34 28.70 13.22
C GLU A 588 -1.95 29.58 12.03
N VAL A 589 -2.32 29.21 10.80
CA VAL A 589 -2.04 30.04 9.61
C VAL A 589 -2.73 31.40 9.73
N ARG A 590 -4.01 31.42 10.13
CA ARG A 590 -4.75 32.69 10.40
C ARG A 590 -4.11 33.50 11.51
N ARG A 591 -3.61 32.85 12.58
CA ARG A 591 -2.89 33.54 13.65
C ARG A 591 -1.64 34.21 13.12
N GLN A 592 -0.83 33.54 12.35
CA GLN A 592 0.42 34.09 11.81
C GLN A 592 0.14 35.25 10.86
N PHE A 593 -0.83 35.16 9.96
CA PHE A 593 -1.21 36.28 9.07
C PHE A 593 -1.68 37.51 9.83
N ARG A 594 -2.35 37.35 10.98
CA ARG A 594 -2.82 38.44 11.82
C ARG A 594 -1.72 39.06 12.70
N GLU A 595 -0.87 38.21 13.29
CA GLU A 595 0.08 38.64 14.34
C GLU A 595 1.46 38.97 13.80
N ILE A 596 1.93 38.34 12.75
CA ILE A 596 3.24 38.62 12.15
C ILE A 596 3.06 39.66 11.03
N LYS A 597 3.26 40.90 11.38
CA LYS A 597 3.12 42.03 10.43
C LYS A 597 4.12 41.91 9.30
N GLY A 598 3.65 42.04 8.06
CA GLY A 598 4.49 42.06 6.87
C GLY A 598 4.64 40.65 6.20
N ILE A 599 4.00 39.61 6.69
CA ILE A 599 3.99 38.28 6.00
C ILE A 599 3.35 38.42 4.60
N LEU A 600 2.12 38.96 4.53
CA LEU A 600 1.38 39.07 3.25
C LEU A 600 2.07 40.01 2.25
N GLU A 601 2.86 40.98 2.73
CA GLU A 601 3.66 41.85 1.88
C GLU A 601 5.05 41.26 1.54
N GLY A 602 5.37 40.05 1.98
CA GLY A 602 6.65 39.37 1.74
C GLY A 602 7.84 40.01 2.49
N LYS A 603 7.57 40.82 3.54
CA LYS A 603 8.60 41.53 4.33
C LYS A 603 9.02 40.78 5.60
N ALA A 604 8.23 39.79 6.02
CA ALA A 604 8.49 38.96 7.18
C ALA A 604 8.41 37.48 6.79
N THR A 605 9.25 36.65 7.41
CA THR A 605 9.26 35.21 7.20
C THR A 605 8.24 34.51 8.14
N PRO A 606 7.40 33.62 7.64
CA PRO A 606 6.52 32.78 8.47
C PRO A 606 7.27 31.88 9.44
N ASP A 607 6.62 31.50 10.53
CA ASP A 607 7.11 30.43 11.41
C ASP A 607 6.67 29.05 10.87
N TYR A 608 7.40 28.55 9.88
CA TYR A 608 7.17 27.23 9.27
C TYR A 608 7.30 26.09 10.30
N GLY A 609 8.25 26.23 11.27
CA GLY A 609 8.50 25.19 12.26
C GLY A 609 7.29 24.93 13.15
N ARG A 610 6.51 25.97 13.45
CA ARG A 610 5.30 25.84 14.25
C ARG A 610 4.20 25.04 13.54
N CYS A 611 4.04 25.22 12.24
CA CYS A 611 3.09 24.45 11.44
C CYS A 611 3.50 22.96 11.39
N VAL A 612 4.78 22.66 11.19
CA VAL A 612 5.31 21.27 11.23
C VAL A 612 5.07 20.63 12.60
N GLU A 613 5.28 21.36 13.71
CA GLU A 613 5.03 20.87 15.06
C GLU A 613 3.55 20.53 15.29
N ILE A 614 2.63 21.40 14.86
CA ILE A 614 1.19 21.22 15.04
C ILE A 614 0.72 20.00 14.24
N SER A 615 1.07 19.88 12.95
CA SER A 615 0.73 18.71 12.14
C SER A 615 1.28 17.43 12.75
N THR A 616 2.55 17.43 13.19
CA THR A 616 3.17 16.26 13.85
C THR A 616 2.39 15.84 15.08
N ARG A 617 2.10 16.78 15.97
CA ARG A 617 1.41 16.48 17.23
C ARG A 617 -0.02 16.00 17.02
N SER A 618 -0.74 16.62 16.08
CA SER A 618 -2.10 16.24 15.74
C SER A 618 -2.13 14.84 15.12
N ALA A 619 -1.26 14.54 14.16
CA ALA A 619 -1.18 13.24 13.52
C ALA A 619 -0.88 12.12 14.54
N GLN A 620 0.08 12.33 15.45
CA GLN A 620 0.44 11.34 16.47
C GLN A 620 -0.71 11.02 17.43
N ARG A 621 -1.53 12.01 17.75
CA ARG A 621 -2.69 11.83 18.63
C ARG A 621 -3.85 11.14 17.91
N GLU A 622 -4.16 11.61 16.71
CA GLU A 622 -5.36 11.22 15.98
C GLU A 622 -5.23 9.84 15.30
N MET A 623 -4.01 9.37 15.00
CA MET A 623 -3.80 8.06 14.37
C MET A 623 -4.07 6.86 15.31
N ILE A 624 -4.07 7.05 16.63
CA ILE A 624 -4.11 5.95 17.60
C ILE A 624 -5.43 5.18 17.50
N ILE A 625 -6.56 5.86 17.55
CA ILE A 625 -7.89 5.21 17.60
C ILE A 625 -8.18 4.43 16.32
N PRO A 626 -8.03 4.99 15.10
CA PRO A 626 -8.25 4.23 13.87
C PRO A 626 -7.32 3.01 13.77
N SER A 627 -6.05 3.15 14.16
CA SER A 627 -5.09 2.06 14.07
C SER A 627 -5.37 0.92 15.06
N LEU A 628 -5.77 1.24 16.28
CA LEU A 628 -6.16 0.22 17.27
C LEU A 628 -7.44 -0.52 16.87
N LEU A 629 -8.37 0.14 16.21
CA LEU A 629 -9.61 -0.47 15.75
C LEU A 629 -9.34 -1.69 14.84
N ALA A 630 -8.38 -1.57 13.92
CA ALA A 630 -7.97 -2.64 13.02
C ALA A 630 -7.44 -3.90 13.75
N ILE A 631 -6.87 -3.71 14.93
CA ILE A 631 -6.34 -4.80 15.77
C ILE A 631 -7.43 -5.36 16.69
N VAL A 632 -8.21 -4.50 17.32
CA VAL A 632 -9.18 -4.90 18.36
C VAL A 632 -10.40 -5.62 17.77
N ILE A 633 -10.93 -5.16 16.64
CA ILE A 633 -12.16 -5.75 16.07
C ILE A 633 -11.99 -7.26 15.77
N PRO A 634 -10.96 -7.73 15.01
CA PRO A 634 -10.84 -9.16 14.74
C PRO A 634 -10.61 -10.01 15.99
N ILE A 635 -9.91 -9.48 16.99
CA ILE A 635 -9.73 -10.15 18.28
C ILE A 635 -11.08 -10.35 18.98
N VAL A 636 -11.85 -9.28 19.14
CA VAL A 636 -13.16 -9.35 19.82
C VAL A 636 -14.11 -10.28 19.07
N VAL A 637 -14.17 -10.19 17.74
CA VAL A 637 -15.03 -11.07 16.92
C VAL A 637 -14.58 -12.53 17.06
N GLY A 638 -13.27 -12.80 17.05
CA GLY A 638 -12.74 -14.15 17.25
C GLY A 638 -13.12 -14.74 18.61
N LEU A 639 -13.03 -13.94 19.68
CA LEU A 639 -13.37 -14.38 21.04
C LEU A 639 -14.89 -14.56 21.26
N VAL A 640 -15.73 -13.73 20.61
CA VAL A 640 -17.21 -13.73 20.86
C VAL A 640 -17.95 -14.62 19.86
N LEU A 641 -17.59 -14.55 18.57
CA LEU A 641 -18.28 -15.28 17.49
C LEU A 641 -17.51 -16.50 16.98
N GLY A 642 -16.25 -16.68 17.40
CA GLY A 642 -15.40 -17.77 16.98
C GLY A 642 -14.98 -17.70 15.52
N VAL A 643 -14.46 -18.83 14.99
CA VAL A 643 -13.91 -18.93 13.64
C VAL A 643 -14.90 -18.51 12.55
N ALA A 644 -16.15 -18.96 12.66
CA ALA A 644 -17.20 -18.61 11.69
C ALA A 644 -17.46 -17.09 11.62
N GLY A 645 -17.47 -16.41 12.78
CA GLY A 645 -17.61 -14.97 12.85
C GLY A 645 -16.44 -14.21 12.24
N VAL A 646 -15.21 -14.70 12.45
CA VAL A 646 -13.99 -14.09 11.85
C VAL A 646 -14.01 -14.23 10.33
N LEU A 647 -14.37 -15.40 9.79
CA LEU A 647 -14.49 -15.59 8.34
C LEU A 647 -15.54 -14.65 7.73
N GLY A 648 -16.67 -14.47 8.42
CA GLY A 648 -17.64 -13.43 8.06
C GLY A 648 -17.05 -12.02 8.08
N LEU A 649 -16.35 -11.66 9.16
CA LEU A 649 -15.70 -10.36 9.33
C LEU A 649 -14.73 -10.05 8.18
N LEU A 650 -13.86 -11.00 7.87
CA LEU A 650 -12.85 -10.83 6.81
C LEU A 650 -13.50 -10.70 5.43
N THR A 651 -14.54 -11.49 5.15
CA THR A 651 -15.27 -11.44 3.87
C THR A 651 -16.02 -10.11 3.72
N GLY A 652 -16.76 -9.68 4.75
CA GLY A 652 -17.48 -8.41 4.73
C GLY A 652 -16.56 -7.21 4.69
N GLY A 653 -15.46 -7.26 5.46
CA GLY A 653 -14.42 -6.23 5.45
C GLY A 653 -13.72 -6.10 4.10
N LEU A 654 -13.41 -7.23 3.45
CA LEU A 654 -12.82 -7.24 2.11
C LEU A 654 -13.76 -6.64 1.07
N ALA A 655 -15.01 -7.10 1.01
CA ALA A 655 -15.97 -6.64 0.00
C ALA A 655 -16.28 -5.14 0.14
N ALA A 656 -16.59 -4.69 1.34
CA ALA A 656 -16.90 -3.28 1.59
C ALA A 656 -15.64 -2.40 1.51
N GLY A 657 -14.54 -2.82 2.12
CA GLY A 657 -13.30 -2.05 2.17
C GLY A 657 -12.66 -1.87 0.81
N PHE A 658 -12.61 -2.91 -0.02
CA PHE A 658 -12.11 -2.82 -1.39
C PHE A 658 -12.92 -1.83 -2.23
N THR A 659 -14.23 -1.97 -2.23
CA THR A 659 -15.12 -1.10 -3.01
C THR A 659 -15.04 0.35 -2.53
N LEU A 660 -15.01 0.56 -1.22
CA LEU A 660 -14.91 1.88 -0.59
C LEU A 660 -13.54 2.53 -0.87
N ALA A 661 -12.46 1.76 -0.86
CA ALA A 661 -11.11 2.26 -1.17
C ALA A 661 -11.01 2.76 -2.62
N VAL A 662 -11.54 2.00 -3.59
CA VAL A 662 -11.61 2.42 -5.00
C VAL A 662 -12.43 3.69 -5.15
N PHE A 663 -13.62 3.72 -4.54
CA PHE A 663 -14.51 4.89 -4.56
C PHE A 663 -13.79 6.13 -4.04
N MET A 664 -13.20 6.05 -2.86
CA MET A 664 -12.55 7.21 -2.22
C MET A 664 -11.33 7.69 -3.00
N SER A 665 -10.44 6.79 -3.38
CA SER A 665 -9.22 7.15 -4.11
C SER A 665 -9.52 7.78 -5.47
N ASN A 666 -10.48 7.24 -6.20
CA ASN A 666 -10.84 7.77 -7.52
C ASN A 666 -11.64 9.08 -7.43
N SER A 667 -12.52 9.24 -6.43
CA SER A 667 -13.20 10.52 -6.21
C SER A 667 -12.19 11.63 -5.91
N GLY A 668 -11.28 11.38 -4.96
CA GLY A 668 -10.27 12.35 -4.57
C GLY A 668 -9.34 12.73 -5.72
N GLY A 669 -8.82 11.73 -6.45
CA GLY A 669 -7.97 11.98 -7.62
C GLY A 669 -8.68 12.72 -8.77
N ALA A 670 -9.98 12.49 -8.96
CA ALA A 670 -10.75 13.19 -9.97
C ALA A 670 -11.01 14.65 -9.60
N TRP A 671 -11.24 14.98 -8.32
CA TRP A 671 -11.39 16.37 -7.87
C TRP A 671 -10.08 17.14 -8.00
N ASP A 672 -8.96 16.55 -7.60
CA ASP A 672 -7.64 17.18 -7.70
C ASP A 672 -7.29 17.50 -9.16
N ASN A 673 -7.41 16.53 -10.05
CA ASN A 673 -7.15 16.76 -11.48
C ASN A 673 -8.18 17.69 -12.16
N ALA A 674 -9.40 17.81 -11.63
CA ALA A 674 -10.34 18.82 -12.09
C ALA A 674 -9.89 20.24 -11.68
N LYS A 675 -9.31 20.41 -10.47
CA LYS A 675 -8.67 21.66 -10.02
C LYS A 675 -7.49 22.02 -10.93
N LYS A 676 -6.57 21.06 -11.17
CA LYS A 676 -5.41 21.25 -12.05
C LYS A 676 -5.82 21.68 -13.46
N MET A 677 -6.89 21.09 -14.02
CA MET A 677 -7.41 21.48 -15.33
C MET A 677 -7.83 22.97 -15.39
N ILE A 678 -8.43 23.48 -14.31
CA ILE A 678 -8.78 24.90 -14.25
C ILE A 678 -7.51 25.75 -14.09
N GLU A 679 -6.55 25.32 -13.33
CA GLU A 679 -5.27 25.98 -13.15
C GLU A 679 -4.47 26.11 -14.46
N GLU A 680 -4.64 25.18 -15.40
CA GLU A 680 -4.08 25.21 -16.76
C GLU A 680 -4.77 26.25 -17.68
N GLY A 681 -5.77 26.99 -17.18
CA GLY A 681 -6.44 28.08 -17.90
C GLY A 681 -7.82 27.75 -18.44
N HIS A 682 -8.37 26.55 -18.18
CA HIS A 682 -9.76 26.23 -18.50
C HIS A 682 -10.74 26.95 -17.55
N PHE A 683 -11.96 27.23 -18.02
CA PHE A 683 -13.05 27.80 -17.20
C PHE A 683 -12.60 29.03 -16.35
N GLU A 684 -12.02 30.03 -17.01
CA GLU A 684 -11.54 31.30 -16.43
C GLU A 684 -10.23 31.21 -15.63
N GLY A 685 -9.64 30.01 -15.43
CA GLY A 685 -8.30 29.84 -14.89
C GLY A 685 -8.13 30.09 -13.39
N LYS A 686 -6.87 30.20 -12.96
CA LYS A 686 -6.47 30.43 -11.56
C LYS A 686 -7.11 31.69 -10.97
N GLY A 687 -7.59 31.61 -9.73
CA GLY A 687 -8.18 32.73 -8.98
C GLY A 687 -9.65 32.99 -9.28
N SER A 688 -10.24 32.34 -10.31
CA SER A 688 -11.67 32.46 -10.62
C SER A 688 -12.57 31.80 -9.57
N ASP A 689 -13.86 32.09 -9.61
CA ASP A 689 -14.84 31.43 -8.75
C ASP A 689 -14.95 29.92 -9.07
N ASN A 690 -14.72 29.53 -10.34
CA ASN A 690 -14.63 28.14 -10.76
C ASN A 690 -13.43 27.42 -10.12
N HIS A 691 -12.26 28.09 -10.06
CA HIS A 691 -11.09 27.58 -9.37
C HIS A 691 -11.37 27.37 -7.87
N LYS A 692 -11.96 28.35 -7.20
CA LYS A 692 -12.34 28.26 -5.79
C LYS A 692 -13.33 27.10 -5.52
N ALA A 693 -14.29 26.89 -6.44
CA ALA A 693 -15.24 25.79 -6.33
C ALA A 693 -14.54 24.42 -6.43
N THR A 694 -13.52 24.28 -7.30
CA THR A 694 -12.76 23.02 -7.42
C THR A 694 -11.77 22.84 -6.28
N ILE A 695 -11.18 23.89 -5.70
CA ILE A 695 -10.39 23.80 -4.45
C ILE A 695 -11.23 23.22 -3.32
N VAL A 696 -12.50 23.65 -3.15
CA VAL A 696 -13.39 23.07 -2.14
C VAL A 696 -13.64 21.58 -2.41
N GLY A 697 -13.80 21.19 -3.67
CA GLY A 697 -13.96 19.79 -4.05
C GLY A 697 -12.72 18.95 -3.72
N ASP A 698 -11.54 19.47 -4.03
CA ASP A 698 -10.25 18.85 -3.77
C ASP A 698 -10.01 18.71 -2.25
N THR A 699 -10.25 19.76 -1.47
CA THR A 699 -10.18 19.72 0.00
C THR A 699 -11.07 18.63 0.63
N VAL A 700 -12.25 18.35 0.05
CA VAL A 700 -13.09 17.21 0.46
C VAL A 700 -12.47 15.88 0.00
N GLY A 701 -11.85 15.87 -1.17
CA GLY A 701 -11.21 14.71 -1.76
C GLY A 701 -9.90 14.27 -1.12
N ASP A 702 -9.17 15.21 -0.51
CA ASP A 702 -7.87 14.95 0.10
C ASP A 702 -7.89 13.87 1.18
N PRO A 703 -8.76 13.90 2.19
CA PRO A 703 -8.88 12.79 3.13
C PRO A 703 -9.26 11.47 2.44
N PHE A 704 -9.99 11.53 1.32
CA PHE A 704 -10.41 10.36 0.58
C PHE A 704 -9.22 9.69 -0.11
N LYS A 705 -8.45 10.45 -0.91
CA LYS A 705 -7.39 9.90 -1.77
C LYS A 705 -6.09 9.58 -1.04
N ASP A 706 -5.76 10.30 0.04
CA ASP A 706 -4.44 10.25 0.66
C ASP A 706 -4.43 9.71 2.11
N THR A 707 -5.59 9.64 2.78
CA THR A 707 -5.68 9.10 4.14
C THR A 707 -6.58 7.86 4.19
N SER A 708 -7.87 8.01 4.03
CA SER A 708 -8.85 6.95 4.29
C SER A 708 -8.83 5.86 3.22
N GLY A 709 -8.86 6.23 1.94
CA GLY A 709 -8.88 5.28 0.82
C GLY A 709 -7.69 4.32 0.83
N PRO A 710 -6.44 4.81 0.78
CA PRO A 710 -5.27 3.95 0.83
C PRO A 710 -5.12 3.16 2.13
N SER A 711 -5.54 3.71 3.26
CA SER A 711 -5.44 3.01 4.55
C SER A 711 -6.41 1.83 4.68
N LEU A 712 -7.50 1.80 3.91
CA LEU A 712 -8.40 0.65 3.83
C LEU A 712 -7.72 -0.61 3.31
N ASN A 713 -6.76 -0.48 2.41
CA ASN A 713 -5.98 -1.61 1.91
C ASN A 713 -5.25 -2.32 3.04
N ILE A 714 -4.66 -1.53 3.93
CA ILE A 714 -3.92 -2.02 5.08
C ILE A 714 -4.90 -2.56 6.12
N LEU A 715 -6.02 -1.88 6.36
CA LEU A 715 -7.05 -2.34 7.30
C LEU A 715 -7.50 -3.77 6.98
N ILE A 716 -7.85 -4.05 5.71
CA ILE A 716 -8.35 -5.36 5.27
C ILE A 716 -7.29 -6.44 5.53
N LYS A 717 -6.04 -6.19 5.14
CA LYS A 717 -4.93 -7.13 5.32
C LYS A 717 -4.56 -7.30 6.79
N LEU A 718 -4.50 -6.20 7.56
CA LEU A 718 -4.17 -6.25 8.98
C LEU A 718 -5.22 -7.03 9.77
N MET A 719 -6.51 -6.84 9.50
CA MET A 719 -7.56 -7.66 10.15
C MET A 719 -7.35 -9.16 9.88
N SER A 720 -6.96 -9.53 8.65
CA SER A 720 -6.64 -10.92 8.31
C SER A 720 -5.40 -11.42 9.06
N MET A 721 -4.33 -10.62 9.07
CA MET A 721 -3.09 -10.97 9.77
C MET A 721 -3.27 -11.09 11.30
N VAL A 722 -4.03 -10.18 11.91
CA VAL A 722 -4.39 -10.26 13.33
C VAL A 722 -5.19 -11.53 13.60
N SER A 723 -6.16 -11.88 12.74
CA SER A 723 -6.94 -13.11 12.87
C SER A 723 -6.07 -14.35 12.81
N ILE A 724 -5.11 -14.40 11.87
CA ILE A 724 -4.13 -15.49 11.74
C ILE A 724 -3.30 -15.64 13.01
N VAL A 725 -2.71 -14.56 13.49
CA VAL A 725 -1.88 -14.57 14.70
C VAL A 725 -2.68 -14.94 15.95
N MET A 726 -3.94 -14.54 16.02
CA MET A 726 -4.83 -14.81 17.15
C MET A 726 -5.60 -16.14 17.04
N ALA A 727 -5.38 -16.92 15.98
CA ALA A 727 -6.08 -18.20 15.75
C ALA A 727 -5.92 -19.17 16.92
N GLY A 728 -4.70 -19.29 17.48
CA GLY A 728 -4.45 -20.12 18.65
C GLY A 728 -5.24 -19.72 19.88
N LEU A 729 -5.41 -18.41 20.14
CA LEU A 729 -6.21 -17.93 21.25
C LEU A 729 -7.71 -18.18 20.99
N THR A 730 -8.18 -17.96 19.76
CA THR A 730 -9.56 -18.26 19.38
C THR A 730 -9.90 -19.72 19.61
N ILE A 731 -9.01 -20.65 19.22
CA ILE A 731 -9.19 -22.10 19.43
C ILE A 731 -9.05 -22.50 20.90
N ALA A 732 -8.22 -21.83 21.68
CA ALA A 732 -8.04 -22.15 23.10
C ALA A 732 -9.31 -21.87 23.91
N ILE A 733 -10.11 -20.87 23.52
CA ILE A 733 -11.34 -20.47 24.21
C ILE A 733 -12.56 -21.26 23.71
N LEU A 734 -12.57 -21.68 22.45
CA LEU A 734 -13.58 -22.59 21.91
C LEU A 734 -13.41 -24.01 22.50
#